data_aba199ecfd4e5a831ad698ea1bc030db
#
_entry.id   aba199ecfd4e5a831ad698ea1bc030db
#
_cell.length_a   1.000
_cell.length_b   1.000
_cell.length_c   1.000
_cell.angle_alpha   90.00
_cell.angle_beta   90.00
_cell.angle_gamma   90.00
#
_symmetry.space_group_name_H-M   'P 1'
#
loop_
_entity.id
_entity.type
_entity.pdbx_description
1 polymer ?
#
loop_
_entity_poly.entity_id
_entity_poly.type
_entity_poly.pdbx_seq_one_letter_code
_entity_poly.pdbx_strand_id
1 'polypeptide(L)'
;MHAETEQVIERPSDLSASWLAAVIGTGPIADFSVERIGTGQMSECYRIRLRYAQADARGPESVVLKVAATDPVSRQTGLALGLYEREVRFYGDVAPRLGGPIAPCYHAAVDTSTGVFDLLLGDAGPAVVGDEIAGATIEQARLGVVELGRLHGPLLGDISLAQAPWLNRDAPLNQAMIAPLYAGFVERYGDQIAPEHRAVCERLVAAFDGYLAQEPGVRGLVHGDYRLDNMLFGTAGAERALTVVDWQTVSWGPALTDLAYFLGCALPTEDRREHYDALLRAYHEALGPQPPITLADVADGVRRQSFFGVMMAIVSSMLVERTDRGDKMFVTMLRRHCDHVLDTDALATLPAASAPEPLRPSPEDELAHDPTTEPLWSESWYADFADPAQGLGGWFRLGLVANQQTAWVHALVCGPDMPTVAVDAQVPLPPDPWTVRTDTFEITHSAGAPLRSYRVDVRALAQAYADPAALLRGEPGTPVAMTMNLDWHTDGTPYKYAMTTRYEIPCTVTGSVTIGDTAYRIESVAGQRDHSWGVRDWWSMDWIWSALHLDDGTHLHGVNIRIPGAPAFSIGYTQGADGEVTELQTVDSRESFGDNGLPLDATLELNPGEITAQVDVRGQAPVRLVAADGRVSQFPRVWAAVSTGDGRRGVGWLEWNRNLGERIG
;
A
#
# COMPACT_ATOMS: atom_id res chain seq x y z
N MET A 1 7.60 40.42 -2.87
CA MET A 1 8.81 39.57 -2.93
C MET A 1 8.69 38.28 -2.09
N HIS A 2 8.05 38.25 -0.91
CA HIS A 2 7.86 36.97 -0.18
C HIS A 2 6.82 36.02 -0.80
N ALA A 3 5.78 36.51 -1.47
CA ALA A 3 4.71 35.67 -2.04
C ALA A 3 5.11 34.94 -3.33
N GLU A 4 6.12 35.38 -4.05
CA GLU A 4 6.58 34.74 -5.30
C GLU A 4 7.50 33.52 -5.05
N THR A 5 8.12 33.43 -3.88
CA THR A 5 9.02 32.33 -3.52
C THR A 5 8.32 31.17 -2.81
N GLU A 6 7.05 31.30 -2.45
CA GLU A 6 6.21 30.26 -1.82
C GLU A 6 5.39 29.45 -2.86
N GLN A 7 5.47 29.81 -4.13
CA GLN A 7 4.74 29.12 -5.20
C GLN A 7 5.32 27.73 -5.45
N VAL A 8 4.48 26.68 -5.41
CA VAL A 8 4.85 25.34 -5.86
C VAL A 8 4.84 25.31 -7.39
N ILE A 9 5.91 24.82 -8.00
CA ILE A 9 6.05 24.67 -9.45
C ILE A 9 5.55 23.28 -9.85
N GLU A 10 4.40 23.24 -10.53
CA GLU A 10 3.86 21.96 -10.98
C GLU A 10 4.55 21.44 -12.24
N ARG A 11 4.89 22.35 -13.15
CA ARG A 11 5.49 22.02 -14.46
C ARG A 11 6.60 22.99 -14.83
N PRO A 12 7.55 22.59 -15.68
CA PRO A 12 8.57 23.51 -16.19
C PRO A 12 8.03 24.75 -16.90
N SER A 13 6.81 24.68 -17.46
CA SER A 13 6.11 25.82 -18.06
C SER A 13 5.78 26.94 -17.08
N ASP A 14 5.73 26.64 -15.79
CA ASP A 14 5.38 27.58 -14.74
C ASP A 14 6.60 28.38 -14.25
N LEU A 15 7.81 27.98 -14.71
CA LEU A 15 9.05 28.68 -14.40
C LEU A 15 9.10 30.06 -15.05
N SER A 16 9.64 31.02 -14.30
CA SER A 16 10.02 32.33 -14.84
C SER A 16 11.48 32.67 -14.48
N ALA A 17 12.10 33.50 -15.31
CA ALA A 17 13.47 33.96 -15.05
C ALA A 17 13.57 34.76 -13.74
N SER A 18 12.49 35.50 -13.35
CA SER A 18 12.41 36.23 -12.09
C SER A 18 12.33 35.30 -10.87
N TRP A 19 11.51 34.24 -10.97
CA TRP A 19 11.40 33.24 -9.91
C TRP A 19 12.72 32.50 -9.71
N LEU A 20 13.33 32.00 -10.79
CA LEU A 20 14.64 31.32 -10.73
C LEU A 20 15.72 32.21 -10.10
N ALA A 21 15.82 33.49 -10.49
CA ALA A 21 16.76 34.42 -9.91
C ALA A 21 16.54 34.65 -8.42
N ALA A 22 15.27 34.74 -7.99
CA ALA A 22 14.90 34.97 -6.60
C ALA A 22 15.23 33.76 -5.70
N VAL A 23 14.87 32.54 -6.11
CA VAL A 23 15.10 31.32 -5.31
C VAL A 23 16.55 30.86 -5.30
N ILE A 24 17.30 31.05 -6.40
CA ILE A 24 18.74 30.75 -6.45
C ILE A 24 19.56 31.83 -5.71
N GLY A 25 19.01 33.02 -5.51
CA GLY A 25 19.69 34.13 -4.84
C GLY A 25 20.78 34.75 -5.71
N THR A 26 20.58 34.83 -7.03
CA THR A 26 21.55 35.32 -8.01
C THR A 26 21.11 36.64 -8.62
N GLY A 27 21.99 37.22 -9.46
CA GLY A 27 21.65 38.36 -10.33
C GLY A 27 20.59 37.97 -11.39
N PRO A 28 20.07 38.98 -12.11
CA PRO A 28 18.98 38.74 -13.09
C PRO A 28 19.34 37.67 -14.12
N ILE A 29 18.44 36.74 -14.33
CA ILE A 29 18.52 35.71 -15.38
C ILE A 29 17.84 36.30 -16.63
N ALA A 30 18.58 36.34 -17.76
CA ALA A 30 18.08 36.86 -19.03
C ALA A 30 17.20 35.86 -19.75
N ASP A 31 17.54 34.57 -19.62
CA ASP A 31 16.84 33.50 -20.35
C ASP A 31 17.23 32.13 -19.74
N PHE A 32 16.43 31.10 -19.98
CA PHE A 32 16.75 29.72 -19.59
C PHE A 32 16.21 28.72 -20.61
N SER A 33 16.79 27.54 -20.65
CA SER A 33 16.31 26.42 -21.46
C SER A 33 16.05 25.20 -20.56
N VAL A 34 15.06 24.40 -20.97
CA VAL A 34 14.59 23.23 -20.24
C VAL A 34 14.85 21.97 -21.04
N GLU A 35 15.44 20.98 -20.42
CA GLU A 35 15.73 19.66 -21.00
C GLU A 35 15.25 18.57 -20.01
N ARG A 36 14.35 17.65 -20.44
CA ARG A 36 13.97 16.52 -19.61
C ARG A 36 15.15 15.56 -19.45
N ILE A 37 15.44 15.13 -18.23
CA ILE A 37 16.50 14.20 -17.90
C ILE A 37 15.97 13.05 -17.02
N GLY A 38 16.68 11.92 -17.07
CA GLY A 38 16.32 10.75 -16.25
C GLY A 38 15.06 10.01 -16.76
N THR A 39 14.76 8.90 -16.09
CA THR A 39 13.67 7.96 -16.44
C THR A 39 12.82 7.61 -15.21
N GLY A 40 12.76 8.49 -14.20
CA GLY A 40 12.00 8.28 -12.97
C GLY A 40 10.50 8.02 -13.26
N GLN A 41 9.92 7.05 -12.59
CA GLN A 41 8.51 6.69 -12.75
C GLN A 41 7.59 7.55 -11.89
N MET A 42 7.97 7.81 -10.63
CA MET A 42 7.14 8.57 -9.67
C MET A 42 7.33 10.08 -9.77
N SER A 43 8.38 10.55 -10.45
CA SER A 43 8.71 11.96 -10.62
C SER A 43 9.43 12.21 -11.94
N GLU A 44 9.39 13.44 -12.40
CA GLU A 44 10.08 13.90 -13.61
C GLU A 44 11.16 14.91 -13.25
N CYS A 45 12.33 14.78 -13.88
CA CYS A 45 13.46 15.68 -13.68
C CYS A 45 13.75 16.47 -14.96
N TYR A 46 14.07 17.75 -14.78
CA TYR A 46 14.39 18.68 -15.86
C TYR A 46 15.64 19.46 -15.54
N ARG A 47 16.61 19.42 -16.43
CA ARG A 47 17.78 20.31 -16.37
C ARG A 47 17.41 21.68 -16.90
N ILE A 48 17.64 22.72 -16.11
CA ILE A 48 17.40 24.12 -16.44
C ILE A 48 18.77 24.78 -16.63
N ARG A 49 19.14 25.11 -17.88
CA ARG A 49 20.37 25.85 -18.18
C ARG A 49 20.08 27.34 -18.09
N LEU A 50 20.91 28.06 -17.34
CA LEU A 50 20.70 29.47 -17.01
C LEU A 50 21.61 30.34 -17.85
N ARG A 51 21.07 31.45 -18.36
CA ARG A 51 21.80 32.51 -19.01
C ARG A 51 21.59 33.83 -18.27
N TYR A 52 22.61 34.32 -17.62
CA TYR A 52 22.54 35.55 -16.84
C TYR A 52 22.51 36.80 -17.70
N ALA A 53 21.89 37.86 -17.23
CA ALA A 53 21.82 39.15 -17.92
C ALA A 53 23.14 39.91 -17.87
N GLN A 54 23.95 39.66 -16.86
CA GLN A 54 25.27 40.29 -16.66
C GLN A 54 26.38 39.25 -16.82
N ALA A 55 27.47 39.60 -17.52
CA ALA A 55 28.56 38.67 -17.82
C ALA A 55 29.39 38.30 -16.57
N ASP A 56 29.35 39.09 -15.52
CA ASP A 56 30.03 38.91 -14.24
C ASP A 56 29.10 38.33 -13.14
N ALA A 57 27.89 37.99 -13.50
CA ALA A 57 26.97 37.36 -12.58
C ALA A 57 27.51 36.02 -12.05
N ARG A 58 27.46 35.85 -10.73
CA ARG A 58 27.84 34.59 -10.07
C ARG A 58 26.61 33.76 -9.77
N GLY A 59 26.61 32.51 -10.24
CA GLY A 59 25.56 31.55 -10.01
C GLY A 59 25.83 30.25 -10.75
N PRO A 60 25.00 29.19 -10.54
CA PRO A 60 25.17 27.92 -11.24
C PRO A 60 24.88 28.08 -12.74
N GLU A 61 25.59 27.35 -13.58
CA GLU A 61 25.31 27.31 -15.03
C GLU A 61 23.99 26.54 -15.33
N SER A 62 23.68 25.57 -14.48
CA SER A 62 22.44 24.79 -14.56
C SER A 62 21.96 24.33 -13.18
N VAL A 63 20.66 24.09 -13.09
CA VAL A 63 20.00 23.51 -11.93
C VAL A 63 19.05 22.40 -12.40
N VAL A 64 18.61 21.54 -11.49
CA VAL A 64 17.67 20.46 -11.79
C VAL A 64 16.35 20.72 -11.08
N LEU A 65 15.27 20.79 -11.84
CA LEU A 65 13.91 20.81 -11.32
C LEU A 65 13.37 19.37 -11.27
N LYS A 66 12.90 18.91 -10.10
CA LYS A 66 12.18 17.65 -9.93
C LYS A 66 10.74 17.97 -9.55
N VAL A 67 9.78 17.37 -10.25
CA VAL A 67 8.32 17.55 -10.05
C VAL A 67 7.60 16.20 -10.07
N ALA A 68 6.33 16.17 -9.66
CA ALA A 68 5.52 14.96 -9.71
C ALA A 68 5.35 14.44 -11.14
N ALA A 69 5.24 13.11 -11.28
CA ALA A 69 5.00 12.49 -12.57
C ALA A 69 3.75 13.04 -13.25
N THR A 70 3.78 13.13 -14.57
CA THR A 70 2.63 13.53 -15.38
C THR A 70 1.56 12.44 -15.41
N ASP A 71 1.99 11.17 -15.34
CA ASP A 71 1.08 10.02 -15.24
C ASP A 71 0.28 10.07 -13.94
N PRO A 72 -1.08 10.08 -14.01
CA PRO A 72 -1.92 10.20 -12.83
C PRO A 72 -1.75 9.04 -11.83
N VAL A 73 -1.53 7.81 -12.33
CA VAL A 73 -1.38 6.62 -11.47
C VAL A 73 -0.07 6.69 -10.69
N SER A 74 1.03 7.00 -11.37
CA SER A 74 2.34 7.19 -10.71
C SER A 74 2.31 8.33 -9.70
N ARG A 75 1.64 9.45 -10.04
CA ARG A 75 1.47 10.59 -9.14
C ARG A 75 0.67 10.21 -7.89
N GLN A 76 -0.47 9.53 -8.06
CA GLN A 76 -1.30 9.07 -6.95
C GLN A 76 -0.56 8.08 -6.04
N THR A 77 0.20 7.16 -6.64
CA THR A 77 1.04 6.22 -5.91
C THR A 77 2.11 6.96 -5.09
N GLY A 78 2.81 7.93 -5.71
CA GLY A 78 3.80 8.75 -5.02
C GLY A 78 3.22 9.53 -3.83
N LEU A 79 2.00 10.07 -3.98
CA LEU A 79 1.27 10.76 -2.92
C LEU A 79 0.89 9.78 -1.80
N ALA A 80 0.25 8.67 -2.13
CA ALA A 80 -0.22 7.66 -1.16
C ALA A 80 0.93 7.08 -0.32
N LEU A 81 2.08 6.83 -0.94
CA LEU A 81 3.28 6.38 -0.26
C LEU A 81 4.04 7.51 0.48
N GLY A 82 3.64 8.78 0.31
CA GLY A 82 4.27 9.94 0.93
C GLY A 82 5.68 10.23 0.41
N LEU A 83 6.01 9.82 -0.83
CA LEU A 83 7.35 9.96 -1.40
C LEU A 83 7.72 11.42 -1.57
N TYR A 84 6.81 12.25 -2.05
CA TYR A 84 7.03 13.67 -2.32
C TYR A 84 7.27 14.47 -1.04
N GLU A 85 6.44 14.26 -0.01
CA GLU A 85 6.63 14.91 1.28
C GLU A 85 7.98 14.55 1.91
N ARG A 86 8.36 13.26 1.87
CA ARG A 86 9.65 12.80 2.42
C ARG A 86 10.82 13.51 1.77
N GLU A 87 10.86 13.56 0.44
CA GLU A 87 11.99 14.14 -0.26
C GLU A 87 12.07 15.66 -0.06
N VAL A 88 10.94 16.37 -0.11
CA VAL A 88 10.88 17.81 0.17
C VAL A 88 11.33 18.12 1.60
N ARG A 89 10.80 17.38 2.58
CA ARG A 89 11.17 17.58 4.00
C ARG A 89 12.60 17.16 4.29
N PHE A 90 13.12 16.15 3.60
CA PHE A 90 14.53 15.82 3.70
C PHE A 90 15.40 17.01 3.32
N TYR A 91 15.18 17.61 2.15
CA TYR A 91 15.96 18.77 1.71
C TYR A 91 15.74 20.02 2.56
N GLY A 92 14.53 20.25 3.06
CA GLY A 92 14.20 21.41 3.89
C GLY A 92 14.69 21.29 5.35
N ASP A 93 14.42 20.15 5.98
CA ASP A 93 14.53 20.00 7.44
C ASP A 93 15.82 19.27 7.88
N VAL A 94 16.34 18.36 7.05
CA VAL A 94 17.41 17.42 7.44
C VAL A 94 18.73 17.68 6.71
N ALA A 95 18.71 17.81 5.39
CA ALA A 95 19.90 18.00 4.57
C ALA A 95 20.81 19.17 5.00
N PRO A 96 20.27 20.34 5.48
CA PRO A 96 21.11 21.43 5.97
C PRO A 96 21.96 21.09 7.21
N ARG A 97 21.61 20.01 7.94
CA ARG A 97 22.32 19.53 9.13
C ARG A 97 23.40 18.50 8.79
N LEU A 98 23.46 18.05 7.54
CA LEU A 98 24.27 16.93 7.08
C LEU A 98 25.45 17.38 6.24
N GLY A 99 26.49 16.57 6.25
CA GLY A 99 27.53 16.54 5.22
C GLY A 99 27.23 15.46 4.16
N GLY A 100 28.26 15.11 3.39
CA GLY A 100 28.17 13.99 2.46
C GLY A 100 27.64 14.36 1.06
N PRO A 101 27.08 13.40 0.32
CA PRO A 101 26.87 13.49 -1.12
C PRO A 101 25.51 14.08 -1.50
N ILE A 102 25.09 15.15 -0.84
CA ILE A 102 23.76 15.76 -1.02
C ILE A 102 23.87 16.95 -1.99
N ALA A 103 23.00 17.02 -3.00
CA ALA A 103 22.92 18.16 -3.90
C ALA A 103 22.47 19.43 -3.14
N PRO A 104 22.99 20.62 -3.46
CA PRO A 104 22.45 21.87 -2.96
C PRO A 104 20.96 21.99 -3.31
N CYS A 105 20.13 22.44 -2.37
CA CYS A 105 18.70 22.69 -2.60
C CYS A 105 18.45 24.21 -2.58
N TYR A 106 17.87 24.74 -3.64
CA TYR A 106 17.51 26.15 -3.78
C TYR A 106 16.04 26.40 -3.44
N HIS A 107 15.17 25.42 -3.73
CA HIS A 107 13.76 25.46 -3.41
C HIS A 107 13.23 24.04 -3.13
N ALA A 108 12.29 23.95 -2.19
CA ALA A 108 11.63 22.70 -1.84
C ALA A 108 10.21 23.02 -1.34
N ALA A 109 9.19 22.57 -2.05
CA ALA A 109 7.80 22.79 -1.68
C ALA A 109 6.93 21.58 -2.04
N VAL A 110 5.89 21.33 -1.25
CA VAL A 110 4.91 20.25 -1.48
C VAL A 110 3.53 20.66 -0.99
N ASP A 111 2.52 20.37 -1.81
CA ASP A 111 1.14 20.33 -1.39
C ASP A 111 0.75 18.87 -1.14
N THR A 112 0.68 18.47 0.12
CA THR A 112 0.37 17.10 0.52
C THR A 112 -1.07 16.67 0.24
N SER A 113 -1.96 17.60 -0.11
CA SER A 113 -3.35 17.30 -0.47
C SER A 113 -3.51 16.91 -1.94
N THR A 114 -2.68 17.47 -2.83
CA THR A 114 -2.74 17.24 -4.28
C THR A 114 -1.59 16.40 -4.83
N GLY A 115 -0.52 16.23 -4.04
CA GLY A 115 0.73 15.62 -4.48
C GLY A 115 1.54 16.47 -5.45
N VAL A 116 1.22 17.76 -5.58
CA VAL A 116 2.08 18.71 -6.30
C VAL A 116 3.29 19.01 -5.45
N PHE A 117 4.47 18.85 -6.01
CA PHE A 117 5.71 19.21 -5.34
C PHE A 117 6.75 19.70 -6.35
N ASP A 118 7.70 20.45 -5.86
CA ASP A 118 8.92 20.77 -6.60
C ASP A 118 10.16 20.77 -5.70
N LEU A 119 11.27 20.42 -6.33
CA LEU A 119 12.61 20.58 -5.79
C LEU A 119 13.46 21.25 -6.87
N LEU A 120 14.08 22.38 -6.53
CA LEU A 120 15.10 23.00 -7.38
C LEU A 120 16.48 22.71 -6.78
N LEU A 121 17.22 21.80 -7.40
CA LEU A 121 18.49 21.28 -6.90
C LEU A 121 19.67 21.76 -7.75
N GLY A 122 20.86 21.76 -7.16
CA GLY A 122 22.09 21.95 -7.90
C GLY A 122 22.32 20.81 -8.90
N ASP A 123 22.77 21.13 -10.11
CA ASP A 123 23.13 20.13 -11.11
C ASP A 123 24.45 19.46 -10.72
N ALA A 124 24.48 18.16 -10.63
CA ALA A 124 25.67 17.37 -10.31
C ALA A 124 26.65 17.23 -11.46
N GLY A 125 26.31 17.75 -12.64
CA GLY A 125 27.19 17.67 -13.83
C GLY A 125 28.46 18.49 -13.73
N PRO A 126 29.52 18.06 -14.46
CA PRO A 126 29.64 16.87 -15.27
C PRO A 126 29.81 15.59 -14.42
N ALA A 127 28.96 14.60 -14.60
CA ALA A 127 28.97 13.36 -13.84
C ALA A 127 28.57 12.16 -14.70
N VAL A 128 28.94 10.95 -14.25
CA VAL A 128 28.50 9.67 -14.82
C VAL A 128 27.63 8.98 -13.80
N VAL A 129 26.46 8.53 -14.22
CA VAL A 129 25.56 7.71 -13.40
C VAL A 129 26.19 6.34 -13.17
N GLY A 130 26.15 5.84 -11.96
CA GLY A 130 26.54 4.46 -11.66
C GLY A 130 25.63 3.46 -12.38
N ASP A 131 26.05 2.20 -12.46
CA ASP A 131 25.27 1.12 -13.09
C ASP A 131 25.27 -0.10 -12.18
N GLU A 132 24.11 -0.42 -11.64
CA GLU A 132 23.92 -1.54 -10.70
C GLU A 132 24.26 -2.89 -11.35
N ILE A 133 24.07 -3.04 -12.66
CA ILE A 133 24.37 -4.28 -13.38
C ILE A 133 25.87 -4.43 -13.57
N ALA A 134 26.52 -3.37 -14.05
CA ALA A 134 27.97 -3.37 -14.32
C ALA A 134 28.79 -3.47 -13.02
N GLY A 135 28.33 -2.79 -11.99
CA GLY A 135 29.05 -2.64 -10.73
C GLY A 135 30.02 -1.46 -10.74
N ALA A 136 30.48 -1.06 -9.56
CA ALA A 136 31.44 0.02 -9.34
C ALA A 136 32.89 -0.47 -9.44
N THR A 137 33.82 0.48 -9.68
CA THR A 137 35.22 0.26 -9.37
C THR A 137 35.46 0.30 -7.86
N ILE A 138 36.59 -0.21 -7.39
CA ILE A 138 36.94 -0.17 -5.95
C ILE A 138 37.01 1.27 -5.43
N GLU A 139 37.55 2.20 -6.25
CA GLU A 139 37.63 3.62 -5.92
C GLU A 139 36.21 4.23 -5.76
N GLN A 140 35.28 3.89 -6.65
CA GLN A 140 33.90 4.34 -6.57
C GLN A 140 33.20 3.73 -5.36
N ALA A 141 33.39 2.45 -5.10
CA ALA A 141 32.83 1.78 -3.92
C ALA A 141 33.37 2.39 -2.62
N ARG A 142 34.67 2.64 -2.55
CA ARG A 142 35.28 3.30 -1.41
C ARG A 142 34.76 4.72 -1.22
N LEU A 143 34.59 5.49 -2.30
CA LEU A 143 33.99 6.82 -2.25
C LEU A 143 32.54 6.74 -1.71
N GLY A 144 31.74 5.80 -2.22
CA GLY A 144 30.36 5.57 -1.78
C GLY A 144 30.25 5.31 -0.27
N VAL A 145 31.07 4.39 0.27
CA VAL A 145 31.03 4.09 1.72
C VAL A 145 31.57 5.24 2.59
N VAL A 146 32.56 6.00 2.12
CA VAL A 146 33.09 7.17 2.83
C VAL A 146 32.06 8.29 2.89
N GLU A 147 31.41 8.59 1.78
CA GLU A 147 30.36 9.63 1.74
C GLU A 147 29.13 9.21 2.54
N LEU A 148 28.79 7.91 2.57
CA LEU A 148 27.72 7.39 3.43
C LEU A 148 28.08 7.55 4.93
N GLY A 149 29.32 7.28 5.32
CA GLY A 149 29.79 7.50 6.69
C GLY A 149 29.69 8.98 7.09
N ARG A 150 30.05 9.91 6.20
CA ARG A 150 29.89 11.36 6.41
C ARG A 150 28.44 11.79 6.53
N LEU A 151 27.55 11.15 5.79
CA LEU A 151 26.12 11.37 5.85
C LEU A 151 25.53 10.91 7.20
N HIS A 152 25.88 9.70 7.63
CA HIS A 152 25.33 9.09 8.84
C HIS A 152 25.90 9.70 10.12
N GLY A 153 27.18 10.05 10.14
CA GLY A 153 27.90 10.47 11.34
C GLY A 153 27.18 11.51 12.21
N PRO A 154 26.67 12.62 11.65
CA PRO A 154 26.01 13.67 12.44
C PRO A 154 24.71 13.26 13.13
N LEU A 155 23.98 12.25 12.61
CA LEU A 155 22.67 11.85 13.07
C LEU A 155 22.60 10.40 13.59
N LEU A 156 23.73 9.70 13.63
CA LEU A 156 23.77 8.33 14.10
C LEU A 156 23.42 8.25 15.60
N GLY A 157 22.30 7.60 15.93
CA GLY A 157 21.78 7.54 17.29
C GLY A 157 21.03 8.80 17.76
N ASP A 158 20.85 9.83 16.91
CA ASP A 158 20.10 11.05 17.28
C ASP A 158 18.58 10.76 17.29
N ILE A 159 18.02 10.68 18.49
CA ILE A 159 16.58 10.40 18.68
C ILE A 159 15.66 11.57 18.32
N SER A 160 16.20 12.74 17.98
CA SER A 160 15.35 13.91 17.64
C SER A 160 14.48 13.69 16.41
N LEU A 161 14.94 12.83 15.48
CA LEU A 161 14.19 12.47 14.27
C LEU A 161 13.27 11.26 14.44
N ALA A 162 13.43 10.50 15.53
CA ALA A 162 12.60 9.32 15.82
C ALA A 162 11.11 9.66 16.02
N GLN A 163 10.80 10.91 16.35
CA GLN A 163 9.44 11.40 16.57
C GLN A 163 8.82 12.06 15.33
N ALA A 164 9.54 12.18 14.22
CA ALA A 164 9.05 12.81 13.01
C ALA A 164 8.12 11.86 12.22
N PRO A 165 6.80 12.11 12.11
CA PRO A 165 5.86 11.16 11.50
C PRO A 165 6.20 10.85 10.03
N TRP A 166 6.70 11.83 9.30
CA TRP A 166 7.05 11.68 7.89
C TRP A 166 8.27 10.77 7.65
N LEU A 167 9.17 10.62 8.65
CA LEU A 167 10.30 9.67 8.62
C LEU A 167 9.96 8.30 9.17
N ASN A 168 8.91 8.18 10.00
CA ASN A 168 8.58 6.98 10.76
C ASN A 168 7.21 6.42 10.34
N ARG A 169 6.91 6.45 9.06
CA ARG A 169 5.71 5.78 8.54
C ARG A 169 5.90 4.27 8.61
N ASP A 170 4.88 3.58 9.11
CA ASP A 170 4.87 2.12 9.14
C ASP A 170 4.97 1.58 7.71
N ALA A 171 5.94 0.72 7.48
CA ALA A 171 5.99 -0.06 6.25
C ALA A 171 5.02 -1.24 6.39
N PRO A 172 4.03 -1.39 5.51
CA PRO A 172 3.04 -2.47 5.63
C PRO A 172 3.61 -3.85 5.27
N LEU A 173 4.91 -3.97 4.99
CA LEU A 173 5.53 -5.22 4.55
C LEU A 173 5.65 -6.20 5.72
N ASN A 174 5.09 -7.39 5.55
CA ASN A 174 5.13 -8.49 6.50
C ASN A 174 5.25 -9.83 5.73
N GLN A 175 5.32 -10.95 6.46
CA GLN A 175 5.48 -12.27 5.86
C GLN A 175 4.31 -12.62 4.89
N ALA A 176 3.09 -12.25 5.24
CA ALA A 176 1.92 -12.50 4.39
C ALA A 176 1.98 -11.75 3.06
N MET A 177 2.67 -10.59 3.02
CA MET A 177 2.87 -9.82 1.79
C MET A 177 4.07 -10.32 0.97
N ILE A 178 5.21 -10.60 1.62
CA ILE A 178 6.41 -10.99 0.89
C ILE A 178 6.30 -12.39 0.29
N ALA A 179 5.54 -13.30 0.90
CA ALA A 179 5.41 -14.68 0.44
C ALA A 179 4.80 -14.78 -0.97
N PRO A 180 3.64 -14.16 -1.30
CA PRO A 180 3.11 -14.17 -2.65
C PRO A 180 3.99 -13.39 -3.64
N LEU A 181 4.65 -12.29 -3.22
CA LEU A 181 5.61 -11.59 -4.07
C LEU A 181 6.81 -12.49 -4.43
N TYR A 182 7.30 -13.27 -3.47
CA TYR A 182 8.36 -14.25 -3.72
C TYR A 182 7.89 -15.38 -4.64
N ALA A 183 6.67 -15.89 -4.48
CA ALA A 183 6.12 -16.90 -5.39
C ALA A 183 6.07 -16.38 -6.84
N GLY A 184 5.57 -15.17 -7.06
CA GLY A 184 5.59 -14.51 -8.37
C GLY A 184 7.01 -14.24 -8.89
N PHE A 185 7.95 -13.91 -8.00
CA PHE A 185 9.37 -13.75 -8.36
C PHE A 185 9.96 -15.08 -8.86
N VAL A 186 9.67 -16.18 -8.17
CA VAL A 186 10.11 -17.53 -8.59
C VAL A 186 9.47 -17.95 -9.90
N GLU A 187 8.19 -17.66 -10.11
CA GLU A 187 7.54 -17.92 -11.41
C GLU A 187 8.23 -17.15 -12.54
N ARG A 188 8.60 -15.89 -12.29
CA ARG A 188 9.22 -15.02 -13.31
C ARG A 188 10.69 -15.30 -13.57
N TYR A 189 11.47 -15.64 -12.54
CA TYR A 189 12.94 -15.72 -12.60
C TYR A 189 13.52 -17.04 -12.11
N GLY A 190 12.70 -18.05 -11.77
CA GLY A 190 13.13 -19.27 -11.08
C GLY A 190 14.25 -20.02 -11.74
N ASP A 191 14.27 -20.05 -13.08
CA ASP A 191 15.33 -20.70 -13.87
C ASP A 191 16.70 -19.99 -13.79
N GLN A 192 16.73 -18.74 -13.28
CA GLN A 192 17.94 -17.94 -13.14
C GLN A 192 18.43 -17.86 -11.68
N ILE A 193 17.72 -18.48 -10.74
CA ILE A 193 18.03 -18.47 -9.31
C ILE A 193 18.80 -19.75 -8.96
N ALA A 194 20.06 -19.60 -8.51
CA ALA A 194 20.85 -20.73 -8.03
C ALA A 194 20.19 -21.39 -6.79
N PRO A 195 20.34 -22.71 -6.58
CA PRO A 195 19.72 -23.40 -5.45
C PRO A 195 20.08 -22.81 -4.07
N GLU A 196 21.33 -22.41 -3.87
CA GLU A 196 21.79 -21.74 -2.65
C GLU A 196 21.15 -20.36 -2.44
N HIS A 197 20.92 -19.58 -3.49
CA HIS A 197 20.23 -18.31 -3.42
C HIS A 197 18.72 -18.49 -3.16
N ARG A 198 18.12 -19.52 -3.74
CA ARG A 198 16.74 -19.91 -3.44
C ARG A 198 16.58 -20.25 -1.97
N ALA A 199 17.52 -21.01 -1.38
CA ALA A 199 17.49 -21.34 0.04
C ALA A 199 17.60 -20.11 0.94
N VAL A 200 18.40 -19.08 0.55
CA VAL A 200 18.46 -17.80 1.26
C VAL A 200 17.09 -17.10 1.24
N CYS A 201 16.46 -17.01 0.06
CA CYS A 201 15.15 -16.37 -0.08
C CYS A 201 14.07 -17.08 0.72
N GLU A 202 13.97 -18.41 0.60
CA GLU A 202 12.99 -19.23 1.32
C GLU A 202 13.16 -19.09 2.85
N ARG A 203 14.40 -19.09 3.33
CA ARG A 203 14.70 -18.93 4.76
C ARG A 203 14.34 -17.52 5.27
N LEU A 204 14.59 -16.47 4.47
CA LEU A 204 14.18 -15.10 4.79
C LEU A 204 12.65 -14.98 4.83
N VAL A 205 11.96 -15.43 3.79
CA VAL A 205 10.49 -15.36 3.70
C VAL A 205 9.83 -16.09 4.86
N ALA A 206 10.33 -17.29 5.21
CA ALA A 206 9.79 -18.07 6.32
C ALA A 206 10.05 -17.46 7.73
N ALA A 207 10.99 -16.53 7.85
CA ALA A 207 11.33 -15.87 9.12
C ALA A 207 11.05 -14.36 9.12
N PHE A 208 10.29 -13.85 8.11
CA PHE A 208 10.27 -12.43 7.77
C PHE A 208 9.75 -11.55 8.90
N ASP A 209 8.62 -11.90 9.52
CA ASP A 209 8.05 -11.11 10.63
C ASP A 209 8.99 -11.11 11.84
N GLY A 210 9.59 -12.27 12.15
CA GLY A 210 10.60 -12.36 13.19
C GLY A 210 11.87 -11.55 12.86
N TYR A 211 12.27 -11.48 11.58
CA TYR A 211 13.37 -10.62 11.13
C TYR A 211 13.07 -9.13 11.36
N LEU A 212 11.85 -8.68 10.98
CA LEU A 212 11.43 -7.28 11.19
C LEU A 212 11.29 -6.91 12.66
N ALA A 213 10.90 -7.86 13.51
CA ALA A 213 10.73 -7.65 14.95
C ALA A 213 12.06 -7.61 15.74
N GLN A 214 13.20 -7.94 15.12
CA GLN A 214 14.50 -7.89 15.79
C GLN A 214 14.89 -6.46 16.16
N GLU A 215 15.56 -6.30 17.29
CA GLU A 215 16.17 -5.03 17.66
C GLU A 215 17.14 -4.55 16.58
N PRO A 216 16.91 -3.37 16.00
CA PRO A 216 17.63 -2.93 14.81
C PRO A 216 19.09 -2.53 15.03
N GLY A 217 19.56 -2.55 16.28
CA GLY A 217 20.85 -1.97 16.66
C GLY A 217 20.81 -0.43 16.63
N VAL A 218 21.89 0.20 16.17
CA VAL A 218 21.93 1.66 16.04
C VAL A 218 20.96 2.17 14.99
N ARG A 219 20.15 3.15 15.36
CA ARG A 219 19.21 3.82 14.45
C ARG A 219 19.81 5.14 13.96
N GLY A 220 19.38 5.56 12.80
CA GLY A 220 19.81 6.79 12.16
C GLY A 220 18.97 7.08 10.92
N LEU A 221 19.43 8.05 10.16
CA LEU A 221 18.86 8.34 8.85
C LEU A 221 19.21 7.19 7.89
N VAL A 222 18.23 6.73 7.13
CA VAL A 222 18.36 5.70 6.10
C VAL A 222 17.85 6.29 4.79
N HIS A 223 18.65 6.24 3.73
CA HIS A 223 18.24 6.62 2.37
C HIS A 223 17.17 5.64 1.84
N GLY A 224 17.36 4.34 2.10
CA GLY A 224 16.44 3.27 1.71
C GLY A 224 16.61 2.77 0.26
N ASP A 225 17.36 3.50 -0.58
CA ASP A 225 17.72 3.09 -1.95
C ASP A 225 19.15 3.55 -2.32
N TYR A 226 20.10 3.35 -1.39
CA TYR A 226 21.50 3.76 -1.55
C TYR A 226 22.25 2.78 -2.46
N ARG A 227 22.11 2.94 -3.77
CA ARG A 227 22.64 2.06 -4.82
C ARG A 227 23.20 2.85 -6.01
N LEU A 228 23.96 2.17 -6.86
CA LEU A 228 24.72 2.81 -7.94
C LEU A 228 23.85 3.60 -8.93
N ASP A 229 22.64 3.11 -9.27
CA ASP A 229 21.74 3.82 -10.18
C ASP A 229 21.30 5.20 -9.65
N ASN A 230 21.41 5.45 -8.33
CA ASN A 230 21.13 6.72 -7.66
C ASN A 230 22.42 7.53 -7.34
N MET A 231 23.57 7.13 -7.88
CA MET A 231 24.87 7.76 -7.64
C MET A 231 25.41 8.43 -8.89
N LEU A 232 25.70 9.71 -8.78
CA LEU A 232 26.30 10.54 -9.83
C LEU A 232 27.77 10.78 -9.47
N PHE A 233 28.66 10.03 -10.11
CA PHE A 233 30.10 10.15 -9.91
C PHE A 233 30.66 11.32 -10.74
N GLY A 234 31.18 12.34 -10.06
CA GLY A 234 31.73 13.53 -10.70
C GLY A 234 32.95 13.21 -11.57
N THR A 235 33.01 13.83 -12.74
CA THR A 235 34.15 13.76 -13.66
C THR A 235 34.98 15.02 -13.58
N ALA A 236 36.01 15.16 -14.45
CA ALA A 236 36.87 16.34 -14.47
C ALA A 236 36.04 17.63 -14.60
N GLY A 237 36.21 18.54 -13.65
CA GLY A 237 35.45 19.80 -13.56
C GLY A 237 34.21 19.78 -12.73
N ALA A 238 33.81 18.61 -12.19
CA ALA A 238 32.68 18.50 -11.24
C ALA A 238 33.03 19.16 -9.89
N GLU A 239 32.06 19.83 -9.29
CA GLU A 239 32.22 20.42 -7.96
C GLU A 239 32.30 19.37 -6.85
N ARG A 240 31.65 18.21 -7.07
CA ARG A 240 31.54 17.09 -6.11
C ARG A 240 32.03 15.80 -6.72
N ALA A 241 32.73 15.00 -5.96
CA ALA A 241 33.18 13.69 -6.40
C ALA A 241 32.01 12.66 -6.48
N LEU A 242 30.98 12.82 -5.64
CA LEU A 242 29.78 12.02 -5.61
C LEU A 242 28.58 12.90 -5.26
N THR A 243 27.45 12.68 -5.93
CA THR A 243 26.15 13.18 -5.53
C THR A 243 25.17 12.01 -5.53
N VAL A 244 24.43 11.83 -4.43
CA VAL A 244 23.37 10.84 -4.31
C VAL A 244 22.03 11.54 -4.47
N VAL A 245 21.16 10.94 -5.27
CA VAL A 245 19.84 11.48 -5.63
C VAL A 245 18.73 10.52 -5.20
N ASP A 246 17.47 10.98 -5.32
CA ASP A 246 16.26 10.19 -5.05
C ASP A 246 16.04 9.86 -3.57
N TRP A 247 15.92 10.92 -2.75
CA TRP A 247 15.70 10.84 -1.30
C TRP A 247 14.24 10.55 -0.90
N GLN A 248 13.40 10.15 -1.83
CA GLN A 248 11.98 9.89 -1.63
C GLN A 248 11.67 8.71 -0.68
N THR A 249 12.64 7.82 -0.46
CA THR A 249 12.52 6.65 0.43
C THR A 249 13.16 6.86 1.80
N VAL A 250 13.64 8.07 2.08
CA VAL A 250 14.31 8.39 3.34
C VAL A 250 13.45 8.07 4.56
N SER A 251 14.05 7.46 5.57
CA SER A 251 13.39 7.05 6.80
C SER A 251 14.31 7.11 8.02
N TRP A 252 13.74 7.00 9.21
CA TRP A 252 14.47 6.80 10.46
C TRP A 252 14.44 5.31 10.84
N GLY A 253 15.54 4.63 10.65
CA GLY A 253 15.58 3.18 10.77
C GLY A 253 16.94 2.63 11.21
N PRO A 254 17.17 1.33 10.99
CA PRO A 254 18.48 0.69 11.21
C PRO A 254 19.51 1.35 10.31
N ALA A 255 20.41 2.17 10.87
CA ALA A 255 21.31 3.04 10.08
C ALA A 255 22.23 2.25 9.13
N LEU A 256 22.57 1.01 9.47
CA LEU A 256 23.47 0.18 8.66
C LEU A 256 22.79 -0.51 7.47
N THR A 257 21.48 -0.28 7.27
CA THR A 257 20.74 -0.81 6.11
C THR A 257 21.35 -0.33 4.79
N ASP A 258 21.61 0.97 4.66
CA ASP A 258 22.19 1.53 3.42
C ASP A 258 23.58 0.97 3.14
N LEU A 259 24.41 0.82 4.18
CA LEU A 259 25.75 0.22 4.04
C LEU A 259 25.65 -1.23 3.60
N ALA A 260 24.75 -2.02 4.21
CA ALA A 260 24.54 -3.42 3.86
C ALA A 260 24.01 -3.57 2.42
N TYR A 261 23.08 -2.69 2.03
CA TYR A 261 22.51 -2.67 0.70
C TYR A 261 23.58 -2.31 -0.36
N PHE A 262 24.35 -1.28 -0.13
CA PHE A 262 25.42 -0.88 -1.03
C PHE A 262 26.51 -1.94 -1.15
N LEU A 263 27.06 -2.43 -0.05
CA LEU A 263 28.09 -3.47 -0.05
C LEU A 263 27.61 -4.77 -0.68
N GLY A 264 26.33 -5.10 -0.54
CA GLY A 264 25.75 -6.32 -1.09
C GLY A 264 25.73 -6.36 -2.61
N CYS A 265 25.64 -5.23 -3.29
CA CYS A 265 25.47 -5.20 -4.76
C CYS A 265 26.44 -4.32 -5.53
N ALA A 266 27.01 -3.27 -4.94
CA ALA A 266 27.81 -2.29 -5.66
C ALA A 266 29.06 -2.86 -6.36
N LEU A 267 29.60 -3.96 -5.86
CA LEU A 267 30.77 -4.63 -6.44
C LEU A 267 30.43 -6.02 -6.99
N PRO A 268 31.16 -6.51 -8.00
CA PRO A 268 31.20 -7.94 -8.29
C PRO A 268 31.58 -8.72 -7.03
N THR A 269 31.03 -9.94 -6.86
CA THR A 269 31.17 -10.71 -5.62
C THR A 269 32.63 -10.92 -5.20
N GLU A 270 33.54 -11.23 -6.14
CA GLU A 270 34.95 -11.47 -5.82
C GLU A 270 35.65 -10.18 -5.34
N ASP A 271 35.40 -9.04 -6.00
CA ASP A 271 35.98 -7.74 -5.60
C ASP A 271 35.45 -7.34 -4.22
N ARG A 272 34.16 -7.59 -3.96
CA ARG A 272 33.58 -7.37 -2.62
C ARG A 272 34.30 -8.20 -1.57
N ARG A 273 34.48 -9.51 -1.81
CA ARG A 273 35.18 -10.42 -0.88
C ARG A 273 36.59 -9.94 -0.55
N GLU A 274 37.33 -9.52 -1.57
CA GLU A 274 38.71 -9.03 -1.40
C GLU A 274 38.79 -7.74 -0.58
N HIS A 275 37.85 -6.82 -0.78
CA HIS A 275 37.92 -5.46 -0.22
C HIS A 275 36.97 -5.20 0.95
N TYR A 276 36.19 -6.19 1.38
CA TYR A 276 35.10 -6.05 2.35
C TYR A 276 35.50 -5.35 3.65
N ASP A 277 36.53 -5.87 4.32
CA ASP A 277 37.00 -5.32 5.59
C ASP A 277 37.58 -3.91 5.47
N ALA A 278 38.19 -3.60 4.32
CA ALA A 278 38.71 -2.27 4.05
C ALA A 278 37.58 -1.24 3.84
N LEU A 279 36.49 -1.66 3.21
CA LEU A 279 35.32 -0.82 3.00
C LEU A 279 34.55 -0.58 4.32
N LEU A 280 34.39 -1.59 5.18
CA LEU A 280 33.81 -1.42 6.53
C LEU A 280 34.62 -0.44 7.38
N ARG A 281 35.96 -0.55 7.36
CA ARG A 281 36.85 0.40 8.05
C ARG A 281 36.71 1.81 7.51
N ALA A 282 36.68 1.97 6.18
CA ALA A 282 36.56 3.28 5.55
C ALA A 282 35.24 3.96 5.91
N TYR A 283 34.14 3.22 5.97
CA TYR A 283 32.86 3.74 6.46
C TYR A 283 32.95 4.17 7.93
N HIS A 284 33.47 3.28 8.81
CA HIS A 284 33.58 3.57 10.25
C HIS A 284 34.45 4.80 10.53
N GLU A 285 35.58 4.94 9.85
CA GLU A 285 36.47 6.11 9.96
C GLU A 285 35.76 7.40 9.52
N ALA A 286 34.89 7.31 8.49
CA ALA A 286 34.14 8.44 7.97
C ALA A 286 32.96 8.90 8.84
N LEU A 287 32.53 8.09 9.83
CA LEU A 287 31.53 8.51 10.82
C LEU A 287 31.99 9.68 11.71
N GLY A 288 33.30 9.95 11.75
CA GLY A 288 33.89 11.03 12.52
C GLY A 288 34.83 10.56 13.63
N PRO A 289 35.39 11.48 14.41
CA PRO A 289 36.48 11.17 15.35
C PRO A 289 36.07 10.36 16.59
N GLN A 290 34.79 10.35 16.93
CA GLN A 290 34.24 9.61 18.07
C GLN A 290 32.86 9.03 17.71
N PRO A 291 32.83 8.03 16.80
CA PRO A 291 31.57 7.44 16.40
C PRO A 291 30.91 6.71 17.60
N PRO A 292 29.57 6.72 17.70
CA PRO A 292 28.86 6.09 18.81
C PRO A 292 28.85 4.54 18.73
N ILE A 293 29.42 3.97 17.66
CA ILE A 293 29.51 2.52 17.42
C ILE A 293 30.93 2.10 17.09
N THR A 294 31.28 0.89 17.41
CA THR A 294 32.60 0.30 17.08
C THR A 294 32.58 -0.32 15.67
N LEU A 295 33.77 -0.63 15.14
CA LEU A 295 33.87 -1.36 13.87
C LEU A 295 33.20 -2.75 13.95
N ALA A 296 33.23 -3.40 15.12
CA ALA A 296 32.52 -4.67 15.32
C ALA A 296 31.00 -4.50 15.25
N ASP A 297 30.46 -3.42 15.84
CA ASP A 297 29.03 -3.08 15.72
C ASP A 297 28.63 -2.80 14.26
N VAL A 298 29.53 -2.17 13.48
CA VAL A 298 29.29 -1.97 12.02
C VAL A 298 29.21 -3.32 11.32
N ALA A 299 30.15 -4.22 11.55
CA ALA A 299 30.15 -5.54 10.91
C ALA A 299 28.91 -6.36 11.29
N ASP A 300 28.54 -6.38 12.57
CA ASP A 300 27.35 -7.08 13.07
C ASP A 300 26.05 -6.47 12.52
N GLY A 301 25.97 -5.15 12.44
CA GLY A 301 24.80 -4.48 11.91
C GLY A 301 24.64 -4.72 10.39
N VAL A 302 25.72 -4.62 9.62
CA VAL A 302 25.70 -4.94 8.17
C VAL A 302 25.30 -6.40 7.95
N ARG A 303 25.82 -7.33 8.75
CA ARG A 303 25.43 -8.73 8.69
C ARG A 303 23.92 -8.92 8.87
N ARG A 304 23.31 -8.28 9.88
CA ARG A 304 21.86 -8.34 10.12
C ARG A 304 21.05 -7.68 9.01
N GLN A 305 21.52 -6.57 8.46
CA GLN A 305 20.81 -5.81 7.43
C GLN A 305 21.07 -6.33 6.00
N SER A 306 21.91 -7.35 5.80
CA SER A 306 22.23 -7.89 4.47
C SER A 306 21.01 -8.46 3.72
N PHE A 307 19.95 -8.86 4.43
CA PHE A 307 18.69 -9.33 3.86
C PHE A 307 17.86 -8.23 3.18
N PHE A 308 18.11 -6.97 3.51
CA PHE A 308 17.38 -5.85 2.92
C PHE A 308 17.49 -5.86 1.39
N GLY A 309 18.68 -6.10 0.84
CA GLY A 309 18.86 -6.16 -0.60
C GLY A 309 18.18 -7.36 -1.28
N VAL A 310 18.12 -8.51 -0.59
CA VAL A 310 17.34 -9.67 -1.07
C VAL A 310 15.86 -9.32 -1.13
N MET A 311 15.33 -8.71 -0.07
CA MET A 311 13.95 -8.22 0.00
C MET A 311 13.67 -7.22 -1.13
N MET A 312 14.54 -6.22 -1.33
CA MET A 312 14.38 -5.21 -2.36
C MET A 312 14.37 -5.81 -3.78
N ALA A 313 15.23 -6.79 -4.06
CA ALA A 313 15.23 -7.48 -5.35
C ALA A 313 13.89 -8.20 -5.62
N ILE A 314 13.33 -8.87 -4.62
CA ILE A 314 12.05 -9.58 -4.72
C ILE A 314 10.89 -8.57 -4.86
N VAL A 315 10.73 -7.68 -3.90
CA VAL A 315 9.57 -6.78 -3.80
C VAL A 315 9.53 -5.80 -4.97
N SER A 316 10.65 -5.10 -5.24
CA SER A 316 10.67 -4.08 -6.29
C SER A 316 10.42 -4.65 -7.67
N SER A 317 10.97 -5.84 -7.99
CA SER A 317 10.76 -6.49 -9.29
C SER A 317 9.28 -6.84 -9.56
N MET A 318 8.50 -7.00 -8.50
CA MET A 318 7.08 -7.37 -8.60
C MET A 318 6.15 -6.14 -8.61
N LEU A 319 6.64 -4.97 -8.17
CA LEU A 319 5.85 -3.75 -8.04
C LEU A 319 6.12 -2.70 -9.11
N VAL A 320 7.25 -2.79 -9.85
CA VAL A 320 7.57 -1.83 -10.91
C VAL A 320 7.23 -2.39 -12.30
N GLU A 321 7.08 -1.47 -13.26
CA GLU A 321 6.90 -1.85 -14.66
C GLU A 321 8.08 -2.71 -15.16
N ARG A 322 7.76 -3.80 -15.84
CA ARG A 322 8.74 -4.77 -16.32
C ARG A 322 9.49 -4.24 -17.55
N THR A 323 10.82 -4.28 -17.51
CA THR A 323 11.71 -3.96 -18.62
C THR A 323 12.87 -4.97 -18.68
N ASP A 324 13.45 -5.18 -19.87
CA ASP A 324 14.61 -6.08 -20.04
C ASP A 324 15.82 -5.66 -19.16
N ARG A 325 16.06 -4.37 -18.98
CA ARG A 325 17.11 -3.85 -18.09
C ARG A 325 16.74 -4.12 -16.62
N GLY A 326 15.49 -3.89 -16.26
CA GLY A 326 14.97 -4.16 -14.92
C GLY A 326 15.11 -5.63 -14.54
N ASP A 327 14.70 -6.54 -15.42
CA ASP A 327 14.84 -7.97 -15.19
C ASP A 327 16.31 -8.39 -14.93
N LYS A 328 17.23 -7.90 -15.75
CA LYS A 328 18.68 -8.14 -15.55
C LYS A 328 19.20 -7.55 -14.25
N MET A 329 18.74 -6.36 -13.89
CA MET A 329 19.14 -5.67 -12.67
C MET A 329 18.67 -6.47 -11.44
N PHE A 330 17.41 -6.85 -11.36
CA PHE A 330 16.87 -7.57 -10.19
C PHE A 330 17.50 -8.95 -10.00
N VAL A 331 17.76 -9.69 -11.08
CA VAL A 331 18.50 -10.97 -11.02
C VAL A 331 19.95 -10.75 -10.56
N THR A 332 20.62 -9.70 -11.03
CA THR A 332 21.98 -9.34 -10.59
C THR A 332 22.00 -8.96 -9.11
N MET A 333 21.04 -8.13 -8.67
CA MET A 333 20.87 -7.74 -7.27
C MET A 333 20.64 -8.96 -6.40
N LEU A 334 19.66 -9.81 -6.74
CA LEU A 334 19.39 -11.02 -5.96
C LEU A 334 20.63 -11.86 -5.76
N ARG A 335 21.34 -12.18 -6.85
CA ARG A 335 22.56 -12.99 -6.82
C ARG A 335 23.60 -12.39 -5.87
N ARG A 336 23.97 -11.12 -6.07
CA ARG A 336 25.02 -10.46 -5.28
C ARG A 336 24.64 -10.31 -3.82
N HIS A 337 23.38 -10.00 -3.50
CA HIS A 337 22.89 -9.91 -2.13
C HIS A 337 22.82 -11.27 -1.45
N CYS A 338 22.37 -12.32 -2.15
CA CYS A 338 22.41 -13.68 -1.59
C CYS A 338 23.86 -14.15 -1.33
N ASP A 339 24.80 -13.86 -2.24
CA ASP A 339 26.23 -14.10 -1.98
C ASP A 339 26.72 -13.34 -0.73
N HIS A 340 26.28 -12.08 -0.53
CA HIS A 340 26.63 -11.31 0.65
C HIS A 340 26.09 -11.92 1.95
N VAL A 341 24.84 -12.39 1.94
CA VAL A 341 24.22 -13.11 3.07
C VAL A 341 25.01 -14.36 3.41
N LEU A 342 25.41 -15.14 2.40
CA LEU A 342 26.18 -16.38 2.58
C LEU A 342 27.60 -16.09 3.08
N ASP A 343 28.29 -15.12 2.49
CA ASP A 343 29.68 -14.76 2.87
C ASP A 343 29.79 -14.23 4.30
N THR A 344 28.75 -13.58 4.81
CA THR A 344 28.69 -13.03 6.18
C THR A 344 28.07 -13.99 7.19
N ASP A 345 27.66 -15.21 6.78
CA ASP A 345 26.92 -16.15 7.62
C ASP A 345 25.67 -15.48 8.26
N ALA A 346 25.00 -14.59 7.51
CA ALA A 346 23.87 -13.84 8.04
C ALA A 346 22.64 -14.71 8.32
N LEU A 347 22.49 -15.86 7.64
CA LEU A 347 21.39 -16.80 7.91
C LEU A 347 21.32 -17.24 9.38
N ALA A 348 22.46 -17.27 10.07
CA ALA A 348 22.50 -17.58 11.51
C ALA A 348 21.87 -16.47 12.39
N THR A 349 21.65 -15.27 11.85
CA THR A 349 20.98 -14.17 12.58
C THR A 349 19.45 -14.21 12.45
N LEU A 350 18.90 -14.97 11.49
CA LEU A 350 17.46 -15.10 11.35
C LEU A 350 16.87 -15.93 12.50
N PRO A 351 15.73 -15.49 13.06
CA PRO A 351 15.00 -16.28 14.04
C PRO A 351 14.55 -17.61 13.43
N ALA A 352 14.14 -18.56 14.28
CA ALA A 352 13.51 -19.77 13.81
C ALA A 352 12.30 -19.40 12.93
N ALA A 353 12.09 -20.15 11.84
CA ALA A 353 10.88 -20.00 11.05
C ALA A 353 9.70 -20.35 11.98
N SER A 354 8.82 -19.40 12.20
CA SER A 354 7.51 -19.64 12.77
C SER A 354 6.53 -19.73 11.61
N ALA A 355 5.69 -20.77 11.57
CA ALA A 355 4.48 -20.65 10.77
C ALA A 355 3.71 -19.43 11.34
N PRO A 356 3.31 -18.45 10.53
CA PRO A 356 2.52 -17.35 11.03
C PRO A 356 1.25 -17.95 11.64
N GLU A 357 1.01 -17.69 12.93
CA GLU A 357 -0.32 -17.95 13.48
C GLU A 357 -1.28 -16.98 12.79
N PRO A 358 -2.44 -17.45 12.31
CA PRO A 358 -3.44 -16.57 11.73
C PRO A 358 -3.75 -15.44 12.71
N LEU A 359 -3.67 -14.20 12.23
CA LEU A 359 -3.96 -13.03 13.06
C LEU A 359 -5.42 -13.10 13.52
N ARG A 360 -5.64 -12.82 14.81
CA ARG A 360 -6.97 -12.77 15.40
C ARG A 360 -7.30 -11.36 15.85
N PRO A 361 -8.53 -10.88 15.64
CA PRO A 361 -8.94 -9.62 16.20
C PRO A 361 -9.02 -9.72 17.72
N SER A 362 -8.75 -8.61 18.40
CA SER A 362 -9.01 -8.44 19.83
C SER A 362 -10.40 -7.87 20.08
N PRO A 363 -10.98 -7.99 21.28
CA PRO A 363 -12.27 -7.36 21.59
C PRO A 363 -12.30 -5.84 21.37
N GLU A 364 -11.18 -5.17 21.49
CA GLU A 364 -11.02 -3.73 21.25
C GLU A 364 -11.17 -3.40 19.76
N ASP A 365 -10.81 -4.30 18.86
CA ASP A 365 -10.99 -4.13 17.41
C ASP A 365 -12.48 -4.04 16.99
N GLU A 366 -13.43 -4.35 17.87
CA GLU A 366 -14.87 -4.23 17.63
C GLU A 366 -15.42 -2.85 17.98
N LEU A 367 -14.67 -2.05 18.73
CA LEU A 367 -15.07 -0.72 19.13
C LEU A 367 -14.84 0.29 18.00
N ALA A 368 -15.42 1.49 18.13
CA ALA A 368 -15.13 2.59 17.23
C ALA A 368 -13.71 3.13 17.47
N HIS A 369 -13.01 3.48 16.39
CA HIS A 369 -11.63 3.94 16.41
C HIS A 369 -11.53 5.45 16.18
N ASP A 370 -10.55 6.07 16.81
CA ASP A 370 -10.26 7.49 16.57
C ASP A 370 -9.71 7.67 15.13
N PRO A 371 -10.26 8.61 14.34
CA PRO A 371 -9.78 8.88 13.00
C PRO A 371 -8.39 9.53 13.02
N THR A 372 -7.54 9.16 12.06
CA THR A 372 -6.33 9.92 11.75
C THR A 372 -6.68 11.19 10.97
N THR A 373 -5.69 12.01 10.63
CA THR A 373 -5.91 13.25 9.83
C THR A 373 -6.06 12.99 8.33
N GLU A 374 -5.93 11.76 7.87
CA GLU A 374 -5.98 11.39 6.45
C GLU A 374 -7.39 11.58 5.86
N PRO A 375 -7.54 12.28 4.71
CA PRO A 375 -8.86 12.61 4.15
C PRO A 375 -9.75 11.41 3.84
N LEU A 376 -9.15 10.26 3.47
CA LEU A 376 -9.84 9.02 3.13
C LEU A 376 -9.88 8.03 4.31
N TRP A 377 -9.57 8.47 5.52
CA TRP A 377 -9.78 7.62 6.68
C TRP A 377 -11.27 7.33 6.85
N SER A 378 -11.60 6.07 6.95
CA SER A 378 -12.97 5.62 7.10
C SER A 378 -13.06 4.44 8.05
N GLU A 379 -14.22 4.24 8.64
CA GLU A 379 -14.54 3.10 9.46
C GLU A 379 -15.89 2.53 9.04
N SER A 380 -16.00 1.20 8.93
CA SER A 380 -17.26 0.60 8.55
C SER A 380 -17.52 -0.74 9.21
N TRP A 381 -18.76 -0.93 9.63
CA TRP A 381 -19.33 -2.19 10.08
C TRP A 381 -20.22 -2.74 8.99
N TYR A 382 -20.07 -4.01 8.70
CA TYR A 382 -20.87 -4.76 7.73
C TYR A 382 -21.40 -6.05 8.33
N ALA A 383 -22.61 -6.43 7.94
CA ALA A 383 -23.21 -7.69 8.32
C ALA A 383 -24.22 -8.15 7.25
N ASP A 384 -24.20 -9.42 6.89
CA ASP A 384 -25.12 -10.03 5.92
C ASP A 384 -25.80 -11.28 6.47
N PHE A 385 -26.82 -11.74 5.73
CA PHE A 385 -27.46 -13.04 5.91
C PHE A 385 -28.03 -13.55 4.59
N ALA A 386 -28.19 -14.87 4.47
CA ALA A 386 -28.86 -15.49 3.33
C ALA A 386 -29.78 -16.63 3.84
N ASP A 387 -31.08 -16.55 3.53
CA ASP A 387 -32.08 -17.54 3.84
C ASP A 387 -32.64 -18.18 2.57
N PRO A 388 -32.05 -19.27 2.08
CA PRO A 388 -32.50 -19.96 0.87
C PRO A 388 -33.87 -20.59 1.00
N ALA A 389 -34.31 -20.90 2.25
CA ALA A 389 -35.60 -21.52 2.47
C ALA A 389 -36.78 -20.53 2.24
N GLN A 390 -36.57 -19.27 2.54
CA GLN A 390 -37.53 -18.20 2.28
C GLN A 390 -37.23 -17.39 1.01
N GLY A 391 -36.14 -17.69 0.31
CA GLY A 391 -35.70 -16.94 -0.88
C GLY A 391 -35.34 -15.48 -0.55
N LEU A 392 -34.70 -15.25 0.58
CA LEU A 392 -34.41 -13.92 1.11
C LEU A 392 -32.93 -13.80 1.49
N GLY A 393 -32.32 -12.71 1.11
CA GLY A 393 -31.03 -12.30 1.62
C GLY A 393 -31.01 -10.80 1.91
N GLY A 394 -30.13 -10.38 2.78
CA GLY A 394 -29.97 -8.96 3.09
C GLY A 394 -28.63 -8.64 3.70
N TRP A 395 -28.30 -7.35 3.70
CA TRP A 395 -27.09 -6.87 4.31
C TRP A 395 -27.26 -5.45 4.86
N PHE A 396 -26.44 -5.14 5.84
CA PHE A 396 -26.30 -3.83 6.47
C PHE A 396 -24.87 -3.36 6.36
N ARG A 397 -24.68 -2.05 6.17
CA ARG A 397 -23.39 -1.39 6.31
C ARG A 397 -23.56 0.05 6.80
N LEU A 398 -22.77 0.43 7.79
CA LEU A 398 -22.53 1.81 8.15
C LEU A 398 -21.06 2.12 7.89
N GLY A 399 -20.79 3.12 7.06
CA GLY A 399 -19.45 3.58 6.75
C GLY A 399 -19.29 5.05 7.16
N LEU A 400 -18.40 5.32 8.11
CA LEU A 400 -18.10 6.68 8.58
C LEU A 400 -16.88 7.20 7.81
N VAL A 401 -16.98 8.39 7.23
CA VAL A 401 -15.86 9.11 6.62
C VAL A 401 -15.63 10.39 7.43
N ALA A 402 -14.99 10.22 8.58
CA ALA A 402 -14.91 11.22 9.63
C ALA A 402 -14.34 12.57 9.15
N ASN A 403 -13.26 12.54 8.37
CA ASN A 403 -12.60 13.76 7.89
C ASN A 403 -13.37 14.48 6.77
N GLN A 404 -14.37 13.81 6.17
CA GLN A 404 -15.32 14.42 5.22
C GLN A 404 -16.66 14.76 5.86
N GLN A 405 -16.83 14.56 7.17
CA GLN A 405 -18.04 14.82 7.95
C GLN A 405 -19.28 14.14 7.36
N THR A 406 -19.13 12.93 6.82
CA THR A 406 -20.20 12.19 6.16
C THR A 406 -20.22 10.72 6.58
N ALA A 407 -21.37 10.09 6.43
CA ALA A 407 -21.56 8.65 6.59
C ALA A 407 -22.38 8.06 5.44
N TRP A 408 -22.05 6.86 5.01
CA TRP A 408 -22.81 6.05 4.08
C TRP A 408 -23.59 4.97 4.84
N VAL A 409 -24.88 4.93 4.61
CA VAL A 409 -25.82 4.07 5.34
C VAL A 409 -26.53 3.18 4.35
N HIS A 410 -26.39 1.88 4.53
CA HIS A 410 -27.01 0.89 3.67
C HIS A 410 -27.71 -0.18 4.51
N ALA A 411 -28.95 -0.50 4.15
CA ALA A 411 -29.67 -1.67 4.63
C ALA A 411 -30.55 -2.19 3.50
N LEU A 412 -30.17 -3.32 2.91
CA LEU A 412 -30.82 -3.85 1.71
C LEU A 412 -31.30 -5.28 1.95
N VAL A 413 -32.44 -5.59 1.31
CA VAL A 413 -33.02 -6.94 1.28
C VAL A 413 -33.43 -7.26 -0.15
N CYS A 414 -33.15 -8.49 -0.60
CA CYS A 414 -33.48 -8.94 -1.95
C CYS A 414 -33.73 -10.44 -2.02
N GLY A 415 -34.39 -10.86 -3.08
CA GLY A 415 -34.62 -12.27 -3.39
C GLY A 415 -35.12 -12.46 -4.83
N PRO A 416 -35.25 -13.74 -5.28
CA PRO A 416 -35.59 -14.02 -6.68
C PRO A 416 -37.04 -13.58 -7.02
N ASP A 417 -37.94 -13.60 -6.08
CA ASP A 417 -39.39 -13.37 -6.29
C ASP A 417 -39.88 -12.07 -5.62
N MET A 418 -38.96 -11.13 -5.34
CA MET A 418 -39.26 -9.85 -4.69
C MET A 418 -38.42 -8.70 -5.24
N PRO A 419 -38.94 -7.46 -5.17
CA PRO A 419 -38.10 -6.30 -5.49
C PRO A 419 -36.94 -6.17 -4.49
N THR A 420 -35.83 -5.57 -4.92
CA THR A 420 -34.79 -5.15 -3.98
C THR A 420 -35.33 -3.97 -3.17
N VAL A 421 -35.29 -4.10 -1.85
CA VAL A 421 -35.72 -3.04 -0.92
C VAL A 421 -34.48 -2.46 -0.25
N ALA A 422 -34.30 -1.14 -0.34
CA ALA A 422 -33.08 -0.48 0.06
C ALA A 422 -33.30 0.78 0.90
N VAL A 423 -32.55 0.89 1.98
CA VAL A 423 -32.05 2.17 2.50
C VAL A 423 -30.66 2.33 1.92
N ASP A 424 -30.48 3.32 1.07
CA ASP A 424 -29.20 3.71 0.45
C ASP A 424 -29.08 5.23 0.57
N ALA A 425 -28.27 5.69 1.51
CA ALA A 425 -28.21 7.10 1.85
C ALA A 425 -26.81 7.57 2.25
N GLN A 426 -26.48 8.77 1.84
CA GLN A 426 -25.35 9.53 2.39
C GLN A 426 -25.90 10.61 3.33
N VAL A 427 -25.40 10.64 4.56
CA VAL A 427 -25.90 11.53 5.61
C VAL A 427 -24.72 12.28 6.28
N PRO A 428 -24.97 13.39 6.98
CA PRO A 428 -23.95 13.99 7.83
C PRO A 428 -23.41 12.98 8.86
N LEU A 429 -22.15 13.11 9.23
CA LEU A 429 -21.51 12.23 10.22
C LEU A 429 -22.34 12.22 11.53
N PRO A 430 -22.81 11.04 11.97
CA PRO A 430 -23.57 10.97 13.21
C PRO A 430 -22.66 11.23 14.42
N PRO A 431 -23.19 11.90 15.47
CA PRO A 431 -22.41 12.17 16.69
C PRO A 431 -22.16 10.88 17.53
N ASP A 432 -22.98 9.87 17.33
CA ASP A 432 -22.83 8.53 17.92
C ASP A 432 -22.66 7.52 16.78
N PRO A 433 -21.52 6.82 16.69
CA PRO A 433 -21.28 5.86 15.62
C PRO A 433 -22.26 4.66 15.64
N TRP A 434 -22.94 4.42 16.74
CA TRP A 434 -23.85 3.29 16.94
C TRP A 434 -25.30 3.57 16.57
N THR A 435 -25.63 4.83 16.27
CA THR A 435 -27.02 5.25 15.98
C THR A 435 -27.05 6.29 14.86
N VAL A 436 -27.81 5.98 13.81
CA VAL A 436 -28.11 6.94 12.73
C VAL A 436 -29.61 7.17 12.66
N ARG A 437 -30.02 8.42 12.72
CA ARG A 437 -31.44 8.81 12.65
C ARG A 437 -31.64 9.95 11.66
N THR A 438 -32.63 9.78 10.80
CA THR A 438 -33.12 10.78 9.85
C THR A 438 -34.65 10.85 9.91
N ASP A 439 -35.27 11.66 9.06
CA ASP A 439 -36.75 11.71 8.93
C ASP A 439 -37.32 10.42 8.32
N THR A 440 -36.52 9.65 7.60
CA THR A 440 -36.97 8.46 6.86
C THR A 440 -36.51 7.15 7.45
N PHE A 441 -35.46 7.14 8.27
CA PHE A 441 -35.00 5.92 8.92
C PHE A 441 -34.32 6.15 10.25
N GLU A 442 -34.37 5.12 11.06
CA GLU A 442 -33.57 4.95 12.28
C GLU A 442 -32.88 3.61 12.24
N ILE A 443 -31.57 3.62 12.43
CA ILE A 443 -30.74 2.42 12.48
C ILE A 443 -29.90 2.47 13.75
N THR A 444 -29.94 1.39 14.51
CA THR A 444 -29.04 1.16 15.63
C THR A 444 -28.29 -0.14 15.43
N HIS A 445 -27.03 -0.16 15.80
CA HIS A 445 -26.25 -1.39 15.81
C HIS A 445 -25.36 -1.43 17.05
N SER A 446 -24.98 -2.63 17.47
CA SER A 446 -24.17 -2.80 18.67
C SER A 446 -23.50 -4.17 18.72
N ALA A 447 -22.29 -4.21 19.28
CA ALA A 447 -21.62 -5.43 19.70
C ALA A 447 -22.06 -5.75 21.15
N GLY A 448 -23.05 -6.59 21.31
CA GLY A 448 -23.55 -7.00 22.64
C GLY A 448 -22.50 -7.72 23.49
N ALA A 449 -21.70 -8.58 22.83
CA ALA A 449 -20.46 -9.14 23.35
C ALA A 449 -19.43 -9.10 22.22
N PRO A 450 -18.34 -8.31 22.34
CA PRO A 450 -17.35 -8.13 21.30
C PRO A 450 -16.85 -9.47 20.72
N LEU A 451 -16.79 -9.55 19.40
CA LEU A 451 -16.44 -10.73 18.60
C LEU A 451 -17.36 -11.95 18.79
N ARG A 452 -18.43 -11.85 19.57
CA ARG A 452 -19.34 -12.95 19.91
C ARG A 452 -20.75 -12.73 19.42
N SER A 453 -21.29 -11.53 19.60
CA SER A 453 -22.65 -11.21 19.18
C SER A 453 -22.75 -9.76 18.71
N TYR A 454 -23.50 -9.58 17.65
CA TYR A 454 -23.75 -8.29 17.02
C TYR A 454 -25.23 -8.15 16.67
N ARG A 455 -25.80 -6.98 16.90
CA ARG A 455 -27.21 -6.71 16.65
C ARG A 455 -27.36 -5.52 15.73
N VAL A 456 -28.33 -5.60 14.82
CA VAL A 456 -28.77 -4.49 13.97
C VAL A 456 -30.29 -4.38 14.04
N ASP A 457 -30.75 -3.17 14.35
CA ASP A 457 -32.18 -2.82 14.31
C ASP A 457 -32.36 -1.68 13.29
N VAL A 458 -33.19 -1.90 12.27
CA VAL A 458 -33.56 -0.95 11.24
C VAL A 458 -35.05 -0.70 11.27
N ARG A 459 -35.45 0.57 11.23
CA ARG A 459 -36.82 1.00 10.97
C ARG A 459 -36.79 2.10 9.92
N ALA A 460 -37.38 1.88 8.75
CA ALA A 460 -37.24 2.78 7.63
C ALA A 460 -38.49 2.89 6.74
N LEU A 461 -38.65 4.04 6.13
CA LEU A 461 -39.37 4.17 4.86
C LEU A 461 -38.34 3.98 3.74
N ALA A 462 -38.11 2.73 3.37
CA ALA A 462 -37.14 2.30 2.36
C ALA A 462 -37.71 2.50 0.93
N GLN A 463 -36.88 2.17 -0.06
CA GLN A 463 -37.28 2.23 -1.47
C GLN A 463 -37.24 0.82 -2.07
N ALA A 464 -38.33 0.41 -2.76
CA ALA A 464 -38.43 -0.84 -3.49
C ALA A 464 -38.11 -0.65 -4.97
N TYR A 465 -37.26 -1.52 -5.51
CA TYR A 465 -36.77 -1.48 -6.91
C TYR A 465 -37.13 -2.80 -7.61
N ALA A 466 -38.02 -2.73 -8.58
CA ALA A 466 -38.31 -3.87 -9.45
C ALA A 466 -37.13 -4.24 -10.37
N ASP A 467 -36.35 -3.24 -10.78
CA ASP A 467 -35.06 -3.38 -11.45
C ASP A 467 -33.93 -2.96 -10.50
N PRO A 468 -33.14 -3.90 -9.92
CA PRO A 468 -32.05 -3.56 -9.03
C PRO A 468 -30.97 -2.65 -9.64
N ALA A 469 -30.80 -2.67 -10.96
CA ALA A 469 -29.84 -1.79 -11.65
C ALA A 469 -30.19 -0.29 -11.55
N ALA A 470 -31.42 0.05 -11.20
CA ALA A 470 -31.83 1.43 -10.91
C ALA A 470 -31.02 2.05 -9.77
N LEU A 471 -30.60 1.25 -8.77
CA LEU A 471 -29.70 1.69 -7.71
C LEU A 471 -28.34 2.12 -8.25
N LEU A 472 -27.77 1.38 -9.21
CA LEU A 472 -26.48 1.74 -9.85
C LEU A 472 -26.59 3.02 -10.69
N ARG A 473 -27.79 3.32 -11.20
CA ARG A 473 -28.06 4.56 -11.95
C ARG A 473 -28.44 5.74 -11.04
N GLY A 474 -28.65 5.49 -9.74
CA GLY A 474 -29.10 6.50 -8.77
C GLY A 474 -30.56 6.94 -9.00
N GLU A 475 -31.39 6.07 -9.54
CA GLU A 475 -32.81 6.31 -9.77
C GLU A 475 -33.62 6.08 -8.48
N PRO A 476 -34.76 6.80 -8.28
CA PRO A 476 -35.60 6.58 -7.13
C PRO A 476 -36.41 5.27 -7.27
N GLY A 477 -36.66 4.61 -6.14
CA GLY A 477 -37.58 3.47 -6.05
C GLY A 477 -38.98 3.87 -5.63
N THR A 478 -39.80 2.88 -5.26
CA THR A 478 -41.12 3.07 -4.68
C THR A 478 -41.04 2.97 -3.15
N PRO A 479 -41.57 3.96 -2.39
CA PRO A 479 -41.51 3.92 -0.94
C PRO A 479 -42.23 2.70 -0.34
N VAL A 480 -41.58 2.03 0.62
CA VAL A 480 -42.12 0.88 1.35
C VAL A 480 -41.59 0.87 2.78
N ALA A 481 -42.42 0.54 3.74
CA ALA A 481 -41.97 0.38 5.10
C ALA A 481 -41.09 -0.87 5.24
N MET A 482 -39.99 -0.75 5.95
CA MET A 482 -39.06 -1.86 6.23
C MET A 482 -38.63 -1.84 7.67
N THR A 483 -38.61 -3.02 8.30
CA THR A 483 -37.93 -3.25 9.59
C THR A 483 -37.03 -4.45 9.49
N MET A 484 -35.84 -4.35 10.12
CA MET A 484 -34.91 -5.47 10.32
C MET A 484 -34.55 -5.48 11.81
N ASN A 485 -34.68 -6.65 12.45
CA ASN A 485 -34.27 -6.85 13.84
C ASN A 485 -33.50 -8.15 13.84
N LEU A 486 -32.18 -8.06 13.70
CA LEU A 486 -31.33 -9.22 13.45
C LEU A 486 -30.18 -9.27 14.44
N ASP A 487 -29.88 -10.49 14.87
CA ASP A 487 -28.76 -10.83 15.75
C ASP A 487 -27.81 -11.79 15.02
N TRP A 488 -26.53 -11.41 14.92
CA TRP A 488 -25.43 -12.24 14.43
C TRP A 488 -24.70 -12.86 15.61
N HIS A 489 -24.60 -14.16 15.63
CA HIS A 489 -23.85 -14.92 16.61
C HIS A 489 -22.62 -15.51 15.92
N THR A 490 -21.44 -15.32 16.50
CA THR A 490 -20.20 -15.89 15.96
C THR A 490 -20.29 -17.41 15.92
N ASP A 491 -20.17 -17.98 14.73
CA ASP A 491 -20.26 -19.42 14.48
C ASP A 491 -18.86 -20.02 14.24
N GLY A 492 -17.97 -19.27 13.61
CA GLY A 492 -16.61 -19.68 13.31
C GLY A 492 -15.55 -18.88 14.05
N THR A 493 -14.32 -19.10 13.66
CA THR A 493 -13.16 -18.37 14.17
C THR A 493 -13.03 -17.02 13.49
N PRO A 494 -12.95 -15.90 14.22
CA PRO A 494 -12.67 -14.59 13.64
C PRO A 494 -11.30 -14.57 12.96
N TYR A 495 -11.22 -14.01 11.76
CA TYR A 495 -10.02 -13.88 10.95
C TYR A 495 -9.65 -12.40 10.77
N LYS A 496 -8.43 -12.01 11.14
CA LYS A 496 -7.92 -10.64 10.98
C LYS A 496 -6.97 -10.59 9.78
N TYR A 497 -7.13 -9.59 8.93
CA TYR A 497 -6.23 -9.37 7.80
C TYR A 497 -4.84 -8.92 8.26
N ALA A 498 -3.82 -9.45 7.60
CA ALA A 498 -2.44 -9.04 7.83
C ALA A 498 -2.08 -7.70 7.16
N MET A 499 -2.77 -7.34 6.08
CA MET A 499 -2.41 -6.21 5.21
C MET A 499 -3.19 -4.93 5.50
N THR A 500 -4.28 -5.02 6.24
CA THR A 500 -5.16 -3.89 6.51
C THR A 500 -5.93 -4.11 7.79
N THR A 501 -6.33 -3.03 8.43
CA THR A 501 -7.15 -3.05 9.65
C THR A 501 -8.58 -3.50 9.32
N ARG A 502 -8.77 -4.81 9.25
CA ARG A 502 -10.05 -5.47 8.97
C ARG A 502 -10.07 -6.87 9.57
N TYR A 503 -11.24 -7.31 9.97
CA TYR A 503 -11.49 -8.71 10.31
C TYR A 503 -12.83 -9.19 9.73
N GLU A 504 -12.94 -10.51 9.60
CA GLU A 504 -14.12 -11.23 9.09
C GLU A 504 -14.56 -12.26 10.12
N ILE A 505 -15.86 -12.41 10.30
CA ILE A 505 -16.44 -13.38 11.24
C ILE A 505 -17.60 -14.11 10.57
N PRO A 506 -17.52 -15.45 10.37
CA PRO A 506 -18.67 -16.26 10.03
C PRO A 506 -19.67 -16.29 11.17
N CYS A 507 -20.95 -16.16 10.87
CA CYS A 507 -22.02 -16.02 11.84
C CYS A 507 -23.23 -16.89 11.51
N THR A 508 -23.96 -17.23 12.56
CA THR A 508 -25.36 -17.68 12.48
C THR A 508 -26.29 -16.52 12.81
N VAL A 509 -27.28 -16.27 11.97
CA VAL A 509 -28.17 -15.11 12.07
C VAL A 509 -29.59 -15.52 12.46
N THR A 510 -30.17 -14.78 13.41
CA THR A 510 -31.57 -14.96 13.87
C THR A 510 -32.29 -13.62 13.94
N GLY A 511 -33.61 -13.64 13.88
CA GLY A 511 -34.41 -12.44 14.04
C GLY A 511 -35.61 -12.35 13.10
N SER A 512 -35.86 -11.14 12.59
CA SER A 512 -36.97 -10.89 11.66
C SER A 512 -36.72 -9.73 10.72
N VAL A 513 -37.27 -9.84 9.51
CA VAL A 513 -37.38 -8.76 8.53
C VAL A 513 -38.84 -8.58 8.17
N THR A 514 -39.32 -7.33 8.08
CA THR A 514 -40.69 -7.04 7.61
C THR A 514 -40.61 -6.01 6.49
N ILE A 515 -41.30 -6.27 5.38
CA ILE A 515 -41.37 -5.38 4.22
C ILE A 515 -42.86 -5.16 3.90
N GLY A 516 -43.34 -3.93 4.05
CA GLY A 516 -44.80 -3.65 4.01
C GLY A 516 -45.54 -4.48 5.06
N ASP A 517 -46.44 -5.33 4.60
CA ASP A 517 -47.23 -6.23 5.43
C ASP A 517 -46.66 -7.65 5.51
N THR A 518 -45.54 -7.93 4.83
CA THR A 518 -44.95 -9.28 4.79
C THR A 518 -43.83 -9.39 5.81
N ALA A 519 -43.95 -10.35 6.72
CA ALA A 519 -42.93 -10.65 7.73
C ALA A 519 -42.19 -11.96 7.43
N TYR A 520 -40.89 -11.91 7.53
CA TYR A 520 -39.94 -13.03 7.38
C TYR A 520 -39.28 -13.28 8.72
N ARG A 521 -39.36 -14.52 9.21
CA ARG A 521 -38.69 -14.94 10.44
C ARG A 521 -37.35 -15.60 10.06
N ILE A 522 -36.26 -15.05 10.53
CA ILE A 522 -34.93 -15.58 10.29
C ILE A 522 -34.55 -16.53 11.41
N GLU A 523 -34.37 -17.81 11.06
CA GLU A 523 -34.13 -18.89 12.02
C GLU A 523 -32.81 -19.59 11.73
N SER A 524 -31.71 -19.13 12.36
CA SER A 524 -30.40 -19.81 12.31
C SER A 524 -29.85 -19.98 10.90
N VAL A 525 -29.83 -18.89 10.13
CA VAL A 525 -29.30 -18.88 8.76
C VAL A 525 -27.84 -18.43 8.75
N ALA A 526 -27.12 -18.75 7.69
CA ALA A 526 -25.73 -18.33 7.49
C ALA A 526 -25.61 -16.82 7.23
N GLY A 527 -24.58 -16.22 7.76
CA GLY A 527 -24.21 -14.84 7.51
C GLY A 527 -22.75 -14.56 7.83
N GLN A 528 -22.29 -13.40 7.40
CA GLN A 528 -20.96 -12.88 7.63
C GLN A 528 -21.05 -11.50 8.26
N ARG A 529 -20.06 -11.11 9.02
CA ARG A 529 -19.85 -9.73 9.42
C ARG A 529 -18.39 -9.36 9.36
N ASP A 530 -18.13 -8.11 9.04
CA ASP A 530 -16.81 -7.53 9.09
C ASP A 530 -16.81 -6.16 9.76
N HIS A 531 -15.64 -5.76 10.21
CA HIS A 531 -15.36 -4.41 10.63
C HIS A 531 -14.01 -4.00 10.04
N SER A 532 -13.97 -2.81 9.50
CA SER A 532 -12.74 -2.27 8.89
C SER A 532 -12.58 -0.79 9.23
N TRP A 533 -11.32 -0.37 9.46
CA TRP A 533 -10.98 1.02 9.74
C TRP A 533 -9.64 1.39 9.12
N GLY A 534 -9.35 2.70 8.99
CA GLY A 534 -8.14 3.22 8.38
C GLY A 534 -8.36 3.87 7.02
N VAL A 535 -7.27 4.21 6.34
CA VAL A 535 -7.33 4.86 5.04
C VAL A 535 -7.81 3.89 3.97
N ARG A 536 -8.84 4.32 3.20
CA ARG A 536 -9.45 3.50 2.14
C ARG A 536 -9.69 4.35 0.89
N ASP A 537 -8.95 4.08 -0.18
CA ASP A 537 -9.23 4.64 -1.51
C ASP A 537 -9.94 3.60 -2.39
N TRP A 538 -11.25 3.56 -2.31
CA TRP A 538 -12.07 2.62 -3.07
C TRP A 538 -12.07 2.89 -4.58
N TRP A 539 -11.61 4.05 -5.01
CA TRP A 539 -11.58 4.47 -6.42
C TRP A 539 -10.25 4.16 -7.12
N SER A 540 -9.24 3.69 -6.38
CA SER A 540 -7.91 3.36 -6.92
C SER A 540 -7.77 1.90 -7.38
N MET A 541 -8.70 1.03 -7.00
CA MET A 541 -8.61 -0.41 -7.27
C MET A 541 -9.98 -1.04 -7.44
N ASP A 542 -10.06 -2.08 -8.26
CA ASP A 542 -11.22 -2.96 -8.34
C ASP A 542 -11.00 -4.21 -7.48
N TRP A 543 -12.06 -4.86 -7.02
CA TRP A 543 -11.98 -6.15 -6.35
C TRP A 543 -13.24 -6.98 -6.51
N ILE A 544 -13.11 -8.29 -6.24
CA ILE A 544 -14.21 -9.15 -5.82
C ILE A 544 -13.97 -9.56 -4.37
N TRP A 545 -15.00 -9.50 -3.55
CA TRP A 545 -15.06 -10.01 -2.19
C TRP A 545 -16.13 -11.11 -2.13
N SER A 546 -15.89 -12.17 -1.38
CA SER A 546 -16.83 -13.27 -1.21
C SER A 546 -16.82 -13.82 0.21
N ALA A 547 -17.99 -14.17 0.73
CA ALA A 547 -18.16 -14.95 1.96
C ALA A 547 -19.18 -16.06 1.69
N LEU A 548 -18.74 -17.29 1.73
CA LEU A 548 -19.52 -18.46 1.36
C LEU A 548 -19.57 -19.44 2.54
N HIS A 549 -20.75 -20.00 2.78
CA HIS A 549 -21.01 -20.90 3.87
C HIS A 549 -21.56 -22.21 3.33
N LEU A 550 -20.79 -23.29 3.47
CA LEU A 550 -21.17 -24.61 2.94
C LEU A 550 -21.97 -25.42 3.97
N ASP A 551 -22.73 -26.37 3.48
CA ASP A 551 -23.65 -27.20 4.27
C ASP A 551 -22.95 -28.21 5.21
N ASP A 552 -21.63 -28.42 5.01
CA ASP A 552 -20.78 -29.21 5.89
C ASP A 552 -20.16 -28.39 7.05
N GLY A 553 -20.49 -27.10 7.16
CA GLY A 553 -19.94 -26.18 8.15
C GLY A 553 -18.62 -25.55 7.74
N THR A 554 -18.19 -25.74 6.48
CA THR A 554 -17.01 -25.04 5.93
C THR A 554 -17.38 -23.60 5.59
N HIS A 555 -16.52 -22.65 5.97
CA HIS A 555 -16.58 -21.25 5.54
C HIS A 555 -15.45 -20.93 4.58
N LEU A 556 -15.76 -20.23 3.49
CA LEU A 556 -14.81 -19.78 2.48
C LEU A 556 -14.92 -18.26 2.37
N HIS A 557 -13.82 -17.59 2.55
CA HIS A 557 -13.75 -16.15 2.36
C HIS A 557 -12.59 -15.80 1.44
N GLY A 558 -12.82 -14.94 0.46
CA GLY A 558 -11.79 -14.57 -0.48
C GLY A 558 -12.00 -13.18 -1.06
N VAL A 559 -10.90 -12.45 -1.22
CA VAL A 559 -10.81 -11.17 -1.91
C VAL A 559 -9.74 -11.27 -2.98
N ASN A 560 -10.07 -10.89 -4.21
CA ASN A 560 -9.11 -10.69 -5.29
C ASN A 560 -9.07 -9.21 -5.63
N ILE A 561 -7.96 -8.55 -5.35
CA ILE A 561 -7.77 -7.10 -5.54
C ILE A 561 -7.01 -6.86 -6.84
N ARG A 562 -7.54 -5.95 -7.66
CA ARG A 562 -7.06 -5.65 -9.00
C ARG A 562 -6.69 -4.18 -9.08
N ILE A 563 -5.39 -3.91 -9.08
CA ILE A 563 -4.83 -2.56 -9.22
C ILE A 563 -4.37 -2.41 -10.67
N PRO A 564 -4.79 -1.36 -11.40
CA PRO A 564 -4.30 -1.13 -12.76
C PRO A 564 -2.77 -1.11 -12.83
N GLY A 565 -2.20 -1.91 -13.75
CA GLY A 565 -0.75 -1.98 -13.93
C GLY A 565 0.03 -2.83 -12.93
N ALA A 566 -0.64 -3.45 -11.94
CA ALA A 566 -0.04 -4.36 -10.97
C ALA A 566 -0.64 -5.78 -11.08
N PRO A 567 0.09 -6.83 -10.68
CA PRO A 567 -0.50 -8.15 -10.50
C PRO A 567 -1.65 -8.10 -9.49
N ALA A 568 -2.72 -8.83 -9.75
CA ALA A 568 -3.78 -9.01 -8.77
C ALA A 568 -3.22 -9.72 -7.53
N PHE A 569 -3.70 -9.36 -6.35
CA PHE A 569 -3.34 -10.06 -5.14
C PHE A 569 -4.58 -10.49 -4.35
N SER A 570 -4.41 -11.51 -3.52
CA SER A 570 -5.50 -12.19 -2.86
C SER A 570 -5.33 -12.14 -1.35
N ILE A 571 -6.48 -12.07 -0.65
CA ILE A 571 -6.58 -12.25 0.79
C ILE A 571 -7.74 -13.21 1.03
N GLY A 572 -7.62 -14.09 1.99
CA GLY A 572 -8.74 -14.93 2.35
C GLY A 572 -8.36 -16.14 3.17
N TYR A 573 -9.37 -16.93 3.51
CA TYR A 573 -9.21 -18.16 4.27
C TYR A 573 -10.26 -19.20 3.89
N THR A 574 -9.93 -20.45 4.16
CA THR A 574 -10.90 -21.53 4.35
C THR A 574 -10.95 -21.88 5.82
N GLN A 575 -12.12 -22.19 6.34
CA GLN A 575 -12.31 -22.60 7.73
C GLN A 575 -13.18 -23.83 7.77
N GLY A 576 -12.69 -24.91 8.38
CA GLY A 576 -13.47 -26.12 8.61
C GLY A 576 -14.50 -25.97 9.73
N ALA A 577 -15.41 -26.95 9.83
CA ALA A 577 -16.43 -27.00 10.91
C ALA A 577 -15.82 -27.10 12.32
N ASP A 578 -14.55 -27.48 12.43
CA ASP A 578 -13.77 -27.48 13.67
C ASP A 578 -13.19 -26.11 14.05
N GLY A 579 -13.39 -25.11 13.18
CA GLY A 579 -12.87 -23.75 13.34
C GLY A 579 -11.41 -23.58 12.97
N GLU A 580 -10.74 -24.60 12.38
CA GLU A 580 -9.38 -24.48 11.89
C GLU A 580 -9.36 -23.57 10.64
N VAL A 581 -8.49 -22.57 10.67
CA VAL A 581 -8.34 -21.56 9.60
C VAL A 581 -7.10 -21.86 8.78
N THR A 582 -7.27 -21.98 7.46
CA THR A 582 -6.18 -22.06 6.48
C THR A 582 -6.21 -20.82 5.60
N GLU A 583 -5.13 -20.05 5.59
CA GLU A 583 -5.00 -18.87 4.74
C GLU A 583 -4.89 -19.26 3.26
N LEU A 584 -5.56 -18.48 2.40
CA LEU A 584 -5.48 -18.64 0.95
C LEU A 584 -4.25 -17.92 0.39
N GLN A 585 -3.62 -18.53 -0.58
CA GLN A 585 -2.51 -17.95 -1.35
C GLN A 585 -3.02 -17.24 -2.60
N THR A 586 -4.04 -17.82 -3.26
CA THR A 586 -4.70 -17.20 -4.41
C THR A 586 -6.21 -17.35 -4.33
N VAL A 587 -6.88 -16.30 -4.79
CA VAL A 587 -8.31 -16.23 -5.04
C VAL A 587 -8.46 -15.71 -6.45
N ASP A 588 -8.83 -16.57 -7.40
CA ASP A 588 -9.10 -16.17 -8.77
C ASP A 588 -10.59 -16.21 -9.04
N SER A 589 -11.05 -15.37 -9.95
CA SER A 589 -12.46 -15.33 -10.30
C SER A 589 -12.68 -15.14 -11.80
N ARG A 590 -13.76 -15.77 -12.28
CA ARG A 590 -14.33 -15.51 -13.60
C ARG A 590 -15.78 -15.12 -13.38
N GLU A 591 -16.13 -13.95 -13.85
CA GLU A 591 -17.46 -13.39 -13.68
C GLU A 591 -18.03 -12.88 -15.01
N SER A 592 -19.35 -12.96 -15.14
CA SER A 592 -20.07 -12.35 -16.25
C SER A 592 -21.09 -11.32 -15.73
N PHE A 593 -21.28 -10.25 -16.49
CA PHE A 593 -22.20 -9.16 -16.19
C PHE A 593 -23.16 -8.94 -17.35
N GLY A 594 -24.41 -8.62 -17.00
CA GLY A 594 -25.39 -8.17 -17.98
C GLY A 594 -25.11 -6.73 -18.46
N ASP A 595 -25.79 -6.31 -19.53
CA ASP A 595 -25.72 -4.95 -20.07
C ASP A 595 -26.10 -3.86 -19.06
N ASN A 596 -26.85 -4.24 -18.04
CA ASN A 596 -27.27 -3.38 -16.92
C ASN A 596 -26.22 -3.25 -15.81
N GLY A 597 -25.05 -3.88 -15.95
CA GLY A 597 -23.95 -3.85 -14.98
C GLY A 597 -24.11 -4.80 -13.79
N LEU A 598 -25.18 -5.59 -13.75
CA LEU A 598 -25.41 -6.57 -12.69
C LEU A 598 -24.75 -7.92 -13.02
N PRO A 599 -24.19 -8.63 -12.00
CA PRO A 599 -23.55 -9.92 -12.21
C PRO A 599 -24.59 -11.00 -12.56
N LEU A 600 -24.24 -11.87 -13.49
CA LEU A 600 -25.05 -13.01 -13.94
C LEU A 600 -24.58 -14.31 -13.28
N ASP A 601 -23.29 -14.54 -13.26
CA ASP A 601 -22.64 -15.69 -12.64
C ASP A 601 -21.22 -15.35 -12.22
N ALA A 602 -20.65 -16.19 -11.36
CA ALA A 602 -19.25 -16.16 -11.03
C ALA A 602 -18.73 -17.57 -10.71
N THR A 603 -17.43 -17.79 -10.99
CA THR A 603 -16.69 -18.96 -10.54
C THR A 603 -15.48 -18.48 -9.78
N LEU A 604 -15.27 -19.00 -8.57
CA LEU A 604 -14.10 -18.70 -7.74
C LEU A 604 -13.18 -19.92 -7.70
N GLU A 605 -11.88 -19.69 -7.81
CA GLU A 605 -10.83 -20.70 -7.63
C GLU A 605 -10.00 -20.30 -6.42
N LEU A 606 -9.96 -21.14 -5.39
CA LEU A 606 -9.34 -20.85 -4.10
C LEU A 606 -8.21 -21.84 -3.82
N ASN A 607 -7.00 -21.36 -3.56
CA ASN A 607 -5.83 -22.17 -3.26
C ASN A 607 -5.09 -21.66 -1.99
N PRO A 608 -4.52 -22.56 -1.19
CA PRO A 608 -4.47 -24.01 -1.31
C PRO A 608 -5.84 -24.66 -1.12
N GLY A 609 -5.99 -25.90 -1.58
CA GLY A 609 -7.22 -26.69 -1.46
C GLY A 609 -7.90 -26.97 -2.79
N GLU A 610 -7.50 -26.32 -3.88
CA GLU A 610 -8.05 -26.49 -5.24
C GLU A 610 -9.59 -26.42 -5.26
N ILE A 611 -10.16 -25.51 -4.45
CA ILE A 611 -11.63 -25.39 -4.31
C ILE A 611 -12.12 -24.52 -5.48
N THR A 612 -12.95 -25.08 -6.31
CA THR A 612 -13.72 -24.34 -7.31
C THR A 612 -15.15 -24.17 -6.82
N ALA A 613 -15.58 -22.92 -6.60
CA ALA A 613 -16.94 -22.59 -6.18
C ALA A 613 -17.70 -21.91 -7.33
N GLN A 614 -18.80 -22.52 -7.76
CA GLN A 614 -19.73 -21.95 -8.74
C GLN A 614 -20.85 -21.22 -8.02
N VAL A 615 -21.17 -20.02 -8.49
CA VAL A 615 -22.10 -19.08 -7.89
C VAL A 615 -23.32 -18.95 -8.79
N ASP A 616 -24.51 -19.27 -8.24
CA ASP A 616 -25.81 -19.10 -8.89
C ASP A 616 -26.57 -17.97 -8.19
N VAL A 617 -26.65 -16.81 -8.86
CA VAL A 617 -27.24 -15.58 -8.30
C VAL A 617 -28.72 -15.77 -7.96
N ARG A 618 -29.10 -15.43 -6.73
CA ARG A 618 -30.47 -15.54 -6.20
C ARG A 618 -31.11 -14.19 -5.90
N GLY A 619 -30.34 -13.20 -5.51
CA GLY A 619 -30.82 -11.86 -5.26
C GLY A 619 -29.72 -10.84 -5.48
N GLN A 620 -30.11 -9.66 -5.93
CA GLN A 620 -29.19 -8.57 -6.27
C GLN A 620 -29.49 -7.34 -5.44
N ALA A 621 -28.51 -6.84 -4.71
CA ALA A 621 -28.62 -5.69 -3.82
C ALA A 621 -27.42 -4.73 -3.99
N PRO A 622 -27.28 -4.13 -5.18
CA PRO A 622 -26.15 -3.26 -5.51
C PRO A 622 -26.27 -1.89 -4.86
N VAL A 623 -25.13 -1.21 -4.69
CA VAL A 623 -25.08 0.21 -4.32
C VAL A 623 -24.06 0.95 -5.19
N ARG A 624 -24.12 2.27 -5.13
CA ARG A 624 -23.23 3.18 -5.84
C ARG A 624 -22.65 4.19 -4.86
N LEU A 625 -21.33 4.30 -4.81
CA LEU A 625 -20.65 5.32 -4.01
C LEU A 625 -20.14 6.43 -4.91
N VAL A 626 -20.34 7.68 -4.49
CA VAL A 626 -19.86 8.87 -5.19
C VAL A 626 -18.91 9.59 -4.26
N ALA A 627 -17.66 9.78 -4.70
CA ALA A 627 -16.68 10.56 -3.98
C ALA A 627 -17.00 12.06 -3.99
N ALA A 628 -16.42 12.81 -3.08
CA ALA A 628 -16.59 14.26 -3.03
C ALA A 628 -16.11 14.98 -4.31
N ASP A 629 -15.15 14.41 -5.02
CA ASP A 629 -14.61 14.88 -6.30
C ASP A 629 -15.43 14.40 -7.54
N GLY A 630 -16.51 13.64 -7.31
CA GLY A 630 -17.41 13.14 -8.36
C GLY A 630 -17.03 11.78 -8.95
N ARG A 631 -15.91 11.16 -8.56
CA ARG A 631 -15.60 9.78 -8.97
C ARG A 631 -16.70 8.83 -8.50
N VAL A 632 -17.04 7.87 -9.35
CA VAL A 632 -18.11 6.91 -9.07
C VAL A 632 -17.54 5.51 -9.02
N SER A 633 -17.87 4.78 -7.95
CA SER A 633 -17.65 3.35 -7.86
C SER A 633 -18.98 2.63 -7.73
N GLN A 634 -19.17 1.59 -8.52
CA GLN A 634 -20.32 0.69 -8.45
C GLN A 634 -19.96 -0.54 -7.62
N PHE A 635 -20.87 -0.90 -6.73
CA PHE A 635 -20.77 -2.10 -5.91
C PHE A 635 -21.94 -3.04 -6.22
N PRO A 636 -21.88 -3.79 -7.33
CA PRO A 636 -22.79 -4.92 -7.52
C PRO A 636 -22.62 -5.90 -6.35
N ARG A 637 -23.72 -6.26 -5.70
CA ARG A 637 -23.76 -7.26 -4.62
C ARG A 637 -24.86 -8.28 -4.87
N VAL A 638 -24.54 -9.54 -4.58
CA VAL A 638 -25.49 -10.63 -4.75
C VAL A 638 -25.40 -11.59 -3.58
N TRP A 639 -26.56 -12.13 -3.15
CA TRP A 639 -26.54 -13.40 -2.48
C TRP A 639 -26.82 -14.52 -3.48
N ALA A 640 -26.23 -15.67 -3.24
CA ALA A 640 -26.20 -16.75 -4.20
C ALA A 640 -26.29 -18.12 -3.53
N ALA A 641 -26.80 -19.09 -4.28
CA ALA A 641 -26.54 -20.49 -4.01
C ALA A 641 -25.13 -20.84 -4.56
N VAL A 642 -24.42 -21.67 -3.83
CA VAL A 642 -23.05 -22.05 -4.13
C VAL A 642 -22.97 -23.57 -4.30
N SER A 643 -22.17 -24.02 -5.27
CA SER A 643 -21.78 -25.43 -5.42
C SER A 643 -20.29 -25.52 -5.67
N THR A 644 -19.62 -26.47 -5.02
CA THR A 644 -18.19 -26.72 -5.20
C THR A 644 -17.94 -27.89 -6.13
N GLY A 645 -16.73 -27.95 -6.73
CA GLY A 645 -16.35 -29.01 -7.65
C GLY A 645 -16.35 -30.41 -7.03
N ASP A 646 -16.22 -30.50 -5.70
CA ASP A 646 -16.31 -31.74 -4.92
C ASP A 646 -17.77 -32.11 -4.50
N GLY A 647 -18.75 -31.29 -4.90
CA GLY A 647 -20.19 -31.58 -4.73
C GLY A 647 -20.83 -31.01 -3.47
N ARG A 648 -20.11 -30.27 -2.62
CA ARG A 648 -20.69 -29.53 -1.49
C ARG A 648 -21.56 -28.38 -2.01
N ARG A 649 -22.53 -27.98 -1.20
CA ARG A 649 -23.45 -26.89 -1.50
C ARG A 649 -23.47 -25.89 -0.36
N GLY A 650 -23.97 -24.70 -0.64
CA GLY A 650 -24.08 -23.67 0.36
C GLY A 650 -24.71 -22.39 -0.16
N VAL A 651 -24.55 -21.34 0.61
CA VAL A 651 -25.01 -19.98 0.29
C VAL A 651 -23.94 -18.97 0.65
N GLY A 652 -24.04 -17.77 0.12
CA GLY A 652 -23.16 -16.69 0.53
C GLY A 652 -23.40 -15.40 -0.24
N TRP A 653 -22.56 -14.44 0.05
CA TRP A 653 -22.57 -13.13 -0.57
C TRP A 653 -21.29 -12.89 -1.38
N LEU A 654 -21.46 -12.18 -2.49
CA LEU A 654 -20.36 -11.66 -3.30
C LEU A 654 -20.55 -10.16 -3.52
N GLU A 655 -19.46 -9.43 -3.54
CA GLU A 655 -19.41 -8.02 -3.86
C GLU A 655 -18.31 -7.77 -4.89
N TRP A 656 -18.59 -6.87 -5.81
CA TRP A 656 -17.58 -6.31 -6.70
C TRP A 656 -17.43 -4.81 -6.44
N ASN A 657 -16.21 -4.31 -6.43
CA ASN A 657 -15.92 -2.89 -6.60
C ASN A 657 -15.54 -2.66 -8.06
N ARG A 658 -16.27 -1.81 -8.75
CA ARG A 658 -16.05 -1.48 -10.17
C ARG A 658 -15.98 0.02 -10.35
N ASN A 659 -14.80 0.52 -10.62
CA ASN A 659 -14.58 1.94 -10.83
C ASN A 659 -14.93 2.35 -12.27
N LEU A 660 -15.88 3.27 -12.38
CA LEU A 660 -16.30 3.85 -13.66
C LEU A 660 -15.43 5.08 -13.97
N GLY A 661 -14.12 4.86 -14.18
CA GLY A 661 -13.26 5.86 -14.78
C GLY A 661 -13.24 5.68 -16.30
N GLU A 662 -12.99 6.76 -17.07
CA GLU A 662 -12.61 6.61 -18.47
C GLU A 662 -11.41 5.65 -18.49
N ARG A 663 -11.62 4.44 -19.00
CA ARG A 663 -10.52 3.56 -19.38
C ARG A 663 -9.84 4.27 -20.55
N ILE A 664 -8.83 5.09 -20.25
CA ILE A 664 -7.89 5.55 -21.25
C ILE A 664 -7.20 4.28 -21.73
N GLY A 665 -7.62 3.84 -22.93
CA GLY A 665 -7.14 2.65 -23.60
C GLY A 665 -5.68 2.79 -24.05
#